data_08ceba3fedc0bb930b458f0ccd3fc2db
#
_entry.id   08ceba3fedc0bb930b458f0ccd3fc2db
#
_cell.length_a   1.000
_cell.length_b   1.000
_cell.length_c   1.000
_cell.angle_alpha   90.00
_cell.angle_beta   90.00
_cell.angle_gamma   90.00
#
_symmetry.space_group_name_H-M   'P 1'
#
loop_
_entity.id
_entity.type
_entity.pdbx_description
1 polymer ?
#
loop_
_entity_poly.entity_id
_entity_poly.type
_entity_poly.pdbx_seq_one_letter_code
_entity_poly.pdbx_strand_id
1 'polypeptide(L)'
;MARCRMDCIEKPLQSFFKKMGKSVGSNPWWFLIAPLIVSAALGSGFYFTQDRLSNNIEEEFTPFNGPAKTERKHFSEMFPEDDSMFSSLRQTTDGNYATLIATSETNILTVKMLEEILMLDSKIKNMLVEFDKESFKYEGICAKVMKNCISNIILDIIQYNAENIKAVTLTFPWYHNGKTNLPLYTSLGGVTQGDTSVVESAKAIQLYYYLKEGNKTKNDLWLESFISLVSNSSSPSLQVRTHILCLSYYPPTWWLDNVRTKVWVGFCGVLSTSLAVVSGFGLLLLVGQPFVMTAASCPFMILGIGIDDMFIMISCWQKTCVLDSVPERLGETYKDAAISITITTLTDVLALFLGCITPFGSVQSFCLYAGICLCFCYFYSLTFLGACMALNGQREAENKHWITCIKVPSDAPGKSKAFWLCCTGGRYNQDTKKEETEPISSFFERFYGPFLTHKVTKVFVFVLYAGYLAASIYGCVILKEGLDTKNLALDDSYIINYYNHEEEHFNEYSFSAMVAIEQQFPYWEKDQRKQLNSCISSFESLKFVNNTMAWFIFFENYAEGNNKPISSQEEFLNNLKPFLNFDPFLAQDIQWTPDGKIQASRFFLQTKNNVPMADMMVELRKTAEECSVELLVYHPSFIYFDQYTVILNNTIQTMLTAVIVMLAISLVLIPDPLCSLCVVFAIVSVITGVTGFMSLWGVNLDSISMINLVMCIGFSVDFSAHICYSFVSSPKSDGNEKAIEALAILGYPVLQGALSTILGVVVLSVSGSYIFRTFFKIVFLVIVFGLFHGLTFIPVFLTLFGACSKSR
;
A
#
# COMPACT_ATOMS: atom_id res chain seq x y z
N MET A 1 -9.71 -4.59 49.94
CA MET A 1 -9.60 -5.30 48.65
C MET A 1 -8.12 -5.67 48.44
N ALA A 2 -7.82 -6.97 48.38
CA ALA A 2 -6.44 -7.44 48.18
C ALA A 2 -5.92 -6.93 46.86
N ARG A 3 -4.77 -6.19 46.86
CA ARG A 3 -4.00 -5.89 45.64
C ARG A 3 -3.63 -7.23 45.01
N CYS A 4 -4.28 -7.56 43.91
CA CYS A 4 -3.78 -8.61 43.05
C CYS A 4 -2.44 -8.12 42.51
N ARG A 5 -1.33 -8.59 43.08
CA ARG A 5 0.02 -8.26 42.61
C ARG A 5 0.18 -8.93 41.24
N MET A 6 0.30 -8.14 40.16
CA MET A 6 0.58 -8.64 38.79
C MET A 6 1.97 -9.27 38.68
N ASP A 7 2.75 -9.35 39.76
CA ASP A 7 3.99 -10.12 39.89
C ASP A 7 3.84 -11.63 39.52
N CYS A 8 2.58 -12.11 39.42
CA CYS A 8 2.29 -13.53 39.14
C CYS A 8 2.73 -13.96 37.73
N ILE A 9 2.78 -13.08 36.76
CA ILE A 9 3.20 -13.40 35.37
C ILE A 9 4.65 -13.00 35.18
N GLU A 10 5.05 -11.82 35.65
CA GLU A 10 6.40 -11.30 35.46
C GLU A 10 7.51 -12.16 36.05
N LYS A 11 7.38 -12.55 37.32
CA LYS A 11 8.42 -13.37 38.02
C LYS A 11 8.68 -14.74 37.37
N PRO A 12 7.63 -15.53 37.03
CA PRO A 12 7.85 -16.78 36.28
C PRO A 12 8.52 -16.56 34.93
N LEU A 13 8.13 -15.50 34.22
CA LEU A 13 8.70 -15.15 32.91
C LEU A 13 10.17 -14.74 33.02
N GLN A 14 10.52 -13.91 34.02
CA GLN A 14 11.92 -13.56 34.34
C GLN A 14 12.76 -14.80 34.65
N SER A 15 12.22 -15.72 35.45
CA SER A 15 12.92 -16.98 35.77
C SER A 15 13.12 -17.87 34.57
N PHE A 16 12.12 -17.95 33.69
CA PHE A 16 12.20 -18.70 32.42
C PHE A 16 13.28 -18.12 31.51
N PHE A 17 13.24 -16.83 31.22
CA PHE A 17 14.22 -16.19 30.35
C PHE A 17 15.63 -16.20 30.94
N LYS A 18 15.79 -16.06 32.25
CA LYS A 18 17.09 -16.22 32.90
C LYS A 18 17.67 -17.62 32.67
N LYS A 19 16.85 -18.67 32.79
CA LYS A 19 17.28 -20.05 32.51
C LYS A 19 17.62 -20.23 31.03
N MET A 20 16.83 -19.70 30.14
CA MET A 20 17.07 -19.73 28.70
C MET A 20 18.40 -19.05 28.35
N GLY A 21 18.65 -17.84 28.86
CA GLY A 21 19.89 -17.10 28.65
C GLY A 21 21.12 -17.87 29.14
N LYS A 22 21.02 -18.53 30.32
CA LYS A 22 22.08 -19.40 30.82
C LYS A 22 22.32 -20.61 29.89
N SER A 23 21.27 -21.24 29.35
CA SER A 23 21.38 -22.36 28.40
C SER A 23 22.06 -21.92 27.09
N VAL A 24 21.69 -20.78 26.55
CA VAL A 24 22.30 -20.18 25.36
C VAL A 24 23.78 -19.86 25.62
N GLY A 25 24.08 -19.25 26.76
CA GLY A 25 25.45 -18.91 27.15
C GLY A 25 26.36 -20.11 27.38
N SER A 26 25.79 -21.24 27.84
CA SER A 26 26.55 -22.49 28.09
C SER A 26 26.81 -23.25 26.78
N ASN A 27 25.90 -23.22 25.83
CA ASN A 27 25.97 -24.02 24.60
C ASN A 27 25.73 -23.16 23.35
N PRO A 28 26.50 -22.09 23.08
CA PRO A 28 26.21 -21.11 22.05
C PRO A 28 26.17 -21.70 20.62
N TRP A 29 26.96 -22.72 20.34
CA TRP A 29 27.06 -23.30 19.00
C TRP A 29 25.78 -23.96 18.50
N TRP A 30 25.00 -24.60 19.38
CA TRP A 30 23.71 -25.18 19.00
C TRP A 30 22.70 -24.10 18.61
N PHE A 31 22.67 -23.03 19.40
CA PHE A 31 21.76 -21.89 19.17
C PHE A 31 22.19 -21.00 18.00
N LEU A 32 23.44 -21.11 17.55
CA LEU A 32 23.94 -20.44 16.35
C LEU A 32 23.63 -21.23 15.08
N ILE A 33 23.88 -22.58 15.12
CA ILE A 33 23.79 -23.44 13.92
C ILE A 33 22.31 -23.74 13.57
N ALA A 34 21.46 -24.01 14.56
CA ALA A 34 20.06 -24.39 14.31
C ALA A 34 19.29 -23.33 13.50
N PRO A 35 19.33 -22.03 13.82
CA PRO A 35 18.68 -20.99 13.00
C PRO A 35 19.21 -20.94 11.56
N LEU A 36 20.51 -21.14 11.33
CA LEU A 36 21.10 -21.19 9.99
C LEU A 36 20.55 -22.34 9.15
N ILE A 37 20.41 -23.53 9.74
CA ILE A 37 19.81 -24.69 9.07
C ILE A 37 18.35 -24.43 8.75
N VAL A 38 17.59 -23.89 9.69
CA VAL A 38 16.17 -23.57 9.49
C VAL A 38 16.02 -22.54 8.38
N SER A 39 16.83 -21.47 8.39
CA SER A 39 16.78 -20.43 7.36
C SER A 39 17.18 -20.97 5.97
N ALA A 40 18.15 -21.87 5.90
CA ALA A 40 18.54 -22.51 4.64
C ALA A 40 17.43 -23.43 4.10
N ALA A 41 16.79 -24.20 4.98
CA ALA A 41 15.69 -25.09 4.61
C ALA A 41 14.48 -24.32 4.12
N LEU A 42 14.04 -23.29 4.88
CA LEU A 42 12.90 -22.47 4.52
C LEU A 42 13.20 -21.56 3.32
N GLY A 43 14.43 -21.05 3.19
CA GLY A 43 14.88 -20.26 2.05
C GLY A 43 14.75 -20.97 0.70
N SER A 44 14.63 -22.30 0.66
CA SER A 44 14.29 -23.02 -0.58
C SER A 44 12.96 -22.59 -1.19
N GLY A 45 12.06 -21.98 -0.41
CA GLY A 45 10.78 -21.43 -0.88
C GLY A 45 10.93 -20.34 -1.93
N PHE A 46 12.05 -19.61 -1.97
CA PHE A 46 12.30 -18.61 -3.02
C PHE A 46 12.35 -19.19 -4.44
N TYR A 47 12.51 -20.51 -4.58
CA TYR A 47 12.38 -21.18 -5.87
C TYR A 47 11.01 -20.95 -6.53
N PHE A 48 9.96 -20.82 -5.72
CA PHE A 48 8.58 -20.62 -6.19
C PHE A 48 8.17 -19.14 -6.37
N THR A 49 9.10 -18.18 -6.23
CA THR A 49 8.76 -16.74 -6.24
C THR A 49 8.05 -16.32 -7.53
N GLN A 50 8.53 -16.78 -8.69
CA GLN A 50 7.90 -16.42 -9.97
C GLN A 50 6.51 -17.03 -10.13
N ASP A 51 6.29 -18.26 -9.66
CA ASP A 51 4.99 -18.94 -9.74
C ASP A 51 3.97 -18.34 -8.78
N ARG A 52 4.42 -17.64 -7.73
CA ARG A 52 3.59 -17.04 -6.68
C ARG A 52 3.46 -15.53 -6.80
N LEU A 53 4.16 -14.90 -7.74
CA LEU A 53 4.05 -13.46 -7.98
C LEU A 53 2.63 -13.14 -8.47
N SER A 54 1.89 -12.37 -7.67
CA SER A 54 0.59 -11.84 -8.04
C SER A 54 0.76 -10.46 -8.66
N ASN A 55 0.15 -10.27 -9.85
CA ASN A 55 0.13 -9.00 -10.57
C ASN A 55 -1.31 -8.55 -10.86
N ASN A 56 -2.29 -9.14 -10.19
CA ASN A 56 -3.70 -8.81 -10.40
C ASN A 56 -4.09 -7.60 -9.54
N ILE A 57 -4.09 -6.42 -10.15
CA ILE A 57 -4.42 -5.16 -9.48
C ILE A 57 -5.82 -5.19 -8.87
N GLU A 58 -6.78 -5.80 -9.56
CA GLU A 58 -8.16 -5.92 -9.06
C GLU A 58 -8.22 -6.72 -7.76
N GLU A 59 -7.59 -7.89 -7.69
CA GLU A 59 -7.61 -8.72 -6.48
C GLU A 59 -6.84 -8.10 -5.31
N GLU A 60 -5.76 -7.38 -5.62
CA GLU A 60 -4.85 -6.86 -4.61
C GLU A 60 -5.31 -5.55 -3.99
N PHE A 61 -5.79 -4.60 -4.80
CA PHE A 61 -6.06 -3.23 -4.37
C PHE A 61 -7.54 -2.89 -4.25
N THR A 62 -8.45 -3.79 -4.63
CA THR A 62 -9.90 -3.58 -4.48
C THR A 62 -10.51 -4.50 -3.41
N PRO A 63 -11.60 -4.10 -2.75
CA PRO A 63 -12.21 -4.92 -1.70
C PRO A 63 -12.76 -6.23 -2.27
N PHE A 64 -12.51 -7.36 -1.58
CA PHE A 64 -13.02 -8.67 -2.00
C PHE A 64 -14.55 -8.73 -2.11
N ASN A 65 -15.25 -8.05 -1.21
CA ASN A 65 -16.71 -8.02 -1.14
C ASN A 65 -17.26 -6.65 -1.58
N GLY A 66 -16.59 -5.96 -2.51
CA GLY A 66 -17.08 -4.69 -3.05
C GLY A 66 -18.42 -4.86 -3.78
N PRO A 67 -19.36 -3.90 -3.65
CA PRO A 67 -20.65 -3.94 -4.36
C PRO A 67 -20.49 -4.12 -5.86
N ALA A 68 -19.52 -3.45 -6.49
CA ALA A 68 -19.29 -3.55 -7.93
C ALA A 68 -18.96 -4.97 -8.42
N LYS A 69 -18.31 -5.81 -7.59
CA LYS A 69 -18.07 -7.23 -7.94
C LYS A 69 -19.36 -8.03 -7.98
N THR A 70 -20.30 -7.72 -7.09
CA THR A 70 -21.64 -8.35 -7.08
C THR A 70 -22.45 -7.84 -8.26
N GLU A 71 -22.44 -6.54 -8.53
CA GLU A 71 -23.07 -5.91 -9.70
C GLU A 71 -22.56 -6.53 -11.00
N ARG A 72 -21.21 -6.67 -11.14
CA ARG A 72 -20.57 -7.32 -12.29
C ARG A 72 -21.11 -8.73 -12.52
N LYS A 73 -21.20 -9.51 -11.44
CA LYS A 73 -21.71 -10.87 -11.52
C LYS A 73 -23.15 -10.89 -12.04
N HIS A 74 -24.03 -10.05 -11.51
CA HIS A 74 -25.41 -9.93 -11.99
C HIS A 74 -25.47 -9.50 -13.46
N PHE A 75 -24.67 -8.49 -13.86
CA PHE A 75 -24.62 -8.06 -15.25
C PHE A 75 -24.14 -9.16 -16.19
N SER A 76 -23.10 -9.90 -15.83
CA SER A 76 -22.57 -11.00 -16.66
C SER A 76 -23.52 -12.18 -16.77
N GLU A 77 -24.34 -12.45 -15.73
CA GLU A 77 -25.38 -13.48 -15.77
C GLU A 77 -26.58 -13.06 -16.63
N MET A 78 -26.97 -11.76 -16.59
CA MET A 78 -28.08 -11.22 -17.37
C MET A 78 -27.70 -10.99 -18.83
N PHE A 79 -26.50 -10.48 -19.10
CA PHE A 79 -26.03 -10.10 -20.42
C PHE A 79 -24.69 -10.78 -20.72
N PRO A 80 -24.69 -12.08 -21.05
CA PRO A 80 -23.47 -12.80 -21.41
C PRO A 80 -22.84 -12.17 -22.64
N GLU A 81 -21.51 -12.06 -22.63
CA GLU A 81 -20.75 -11.46 -23.70
C GLU A 81 -20.82 -12.29 -24.97
N ASP A 82 -21.03 -11.65 -26.11
CA ASP A 82 -21.07 -12.28 -27.42
C ASP A 82 -19.78 -11.99 -28.19
N ASP A 83 -18.90 -12.97 -28.27
CA ASP A 83 -17.65 -12.91 -29.04
C ASP A 83 -17.81 -12.58 -30.53
N SER A 84 -19.01 -12.76 -31.09
CA SER A 84 -19.29 -12.50 -32.50
C SER A 84 -19.69 -11.05 -32.81
N MET A 85 -20.11 -10.31 -31.77
CA MET A 85 -20.62 -8.92 -31.80
C MET A 85 -20.07 -8.07 -30.69
N PHE A 86 -18.77 -7.96 -30.63
CA PHE A 86 -18.09 -7.20 -29.57
C PHE A 86 -18.48 -5.72 -29.52
N SER A 87 -18.72 -5.19 -28.32
CA SER A 87 -18.95 -3.77 -28.07
C SER A 87 -18.27 -3.34 -26.77
N SER A 88 -17.32 -2.39 -26.84
CA SER A 88 -16.60 -1.90 -25.67
C SER A 88 -17.51 -1.28 -24.58
N LEU A 89 -18.65 -0.68 -24.99
CA LEU A 89 -19.63 -0.14 -24.04
C LEU A 89 -20.41 -1.21 -23.27
N ARG A 90 -20.38 -2.47 -23.72
CA ARG A 90 -21.17 -3.59 -23.22
C ARG A 90 -20.35 -4.61 -22.44
N GLN A 91 -19.06 -4.36 -22.29
CA GLN A 91 -18.16 -5.22 -21.52
C GLN A 91 -18.44 -5.11 -20.04
N THR A 92 -18.42 -6.23 -19.35
CA THR A 92 -18.54 -6.31 -17.87
C THR A 92 -17.18 -6.24 -17.19
N THR A 93 -16.08 -6.36 -17.95
CA THR A 93 -14.70 -6.22 -17.54
C THR A 93 -14.03 -5.14 -18.38
N ASP A 94 -12.84 -4.67 -17.97
CA ASP A 94 -12.05 -3.76 -18.81
C ASP A 94 -11.56 -4.42 -20.13
N GLY A 95 -11.63 -5.75 -20.21
CA GLY A 95 -11.18 -6.53 -21.35
C GLY A 95 -9.66 -6.46 -21.58
N ASN A 96 -9.21 -7.15 -22.64
CA ASN A 96 -7.82 -7.09 -23.09
C ASN A 96 -7.72 -6.18 -24.32
N TYR A 97 -7.00 -5.05 -24.19
CA TYR A 97 -6.78 -4.14 -25.33
C TYR A 97 -5.45 -3.43 -25.23
N ALA A 98 -4.95 -2.99 -26.38
CA ALA A 98 -3.89 -2.00 -26.44
C ALA A 98 -4.46 -0.67 -26.90
N THR A 99 -3.95 0.44 -26.40
CA THR A 99 -4.34 1.78 -26.83
C THR A 99 -3.12 2.62 -27.13
N LEU A 100 -3.29 3.55 -28.07
CA LEU A 100 -2.27 4.49 -28.53
C LEU A 100 -2.89 5.87 -28.66
N ILE A 101 -2.28 6.89 -28.04
CA ILE A 101 -2.63 8.29 -28.26
C ILE A 101 -1.56 8.93 -29.17
N ALA A 102 -1.96 9.39 -30.33
CA ALA A 102 -1.16 10.26 -31.18
C ALA A 102 -1.51 11.71 -30.91
N THR A 103 -0.51 12.57 -30.65
CA THR A 103 -0.71 13.97 -30.32
C THR A 103 0.03 14.89 -31.30
N SER A 104 -0.49 16.10 -31.50
CA SER A 104 0.12 17.16 -32.30
C SER A 104 -0.07 18.51 -31.60
N GLU A 105 0.95 19.37 -31.63
CA GLU A 105 0.85 20.74 -31.13
C GLU A 105 -0.14 21.60 -31.94
N THR A 106 -0.33 21.22 -33.19
CA THR A 106 -1.26 21.84 -34.13
C THR A 106 -2.44 20.91 -34.41
N ASN A 107 -3.16 21.09 -35.51
CA ASN A 107 -4.26 20.24 -35.91
C ASN A 107 -3.77 18.87 -36.40
N ILE A 108 -4.16 17.78 -35.70
CA ILE A 108 -3.82 16.41 -36.09
C ILE A 108 -4.65 15.90 -37.29
N LEU A 109 -5.79 16.51 -37.59
CA LEU A 109 -6.68 16.15 -38.69
C LEU A 109 -6.14 16.67 -40.05
N THR A 110 -4.85 16.56 -40.29
CA THR A 110 -4.21 16.89 -41.54
C THR A 110 -3.86 15.60 -42.32
N VAL A 111 -3.86 15.68 -43.67
CA VAL A 111 -3.56 14.52 -44.51
C VAL A 111 -2.23 13.88 -44.12
N LYS A 112 -1.20 14.68 -43.93
CA LYS A 112 0.15 14.20 -43.56
C LYS A 112 0.17 13.43 -42.27
N MET A 113 -0.48 13.96 -41.19
CA MET A 113 -0.51 13.28 -39.89
C MET A 113 -1.35 12.01 -39.95
N LEU A 114 -2.46 12.02 -40.68
CA LEU A 114 -3.30 10.84 -40.86
C LEU A 114 -2.58 9.75 -41.70
N GLU A 115 -1.75 10.11 -42.66
CA GLU A 115 -0.89 9.16 -43.39
C GLU A 115 0.11 8.46 -42.45
N GLU A 116 0.76 9.23 -41.56
CA GLU A 116 1.67 8.67 -40.54
C GLU A 116 0.94 7.72 -39.58
N ILE A 117 -0.28 8.08 -39.12
CA ILE A 117 -1.12 7.26 -38.26
C ILE A 117 -1.56 5.98 -38.97
N LEU A 118 -2.00 6.07 -40.23
CA LEU A 118 -2.38 4.90 -41.05
C LEU A 118 -1.19 3.96 -41.27
N MET A 119 0.00 4.51 -41.48
CA MET A 119 1.22 3.72 -41.60
C MET A 119 1.56 2.97 -40.32
N LEU A 120 1.39 3.63 -39.14
CA LEU A 120 1.59 3.02 -37.84
C LEU A 120 0.54 1.94 -37.57
N ASP A 121 -0.75 2.21 -37.81
CA ASP A 121 -1.83 1.22 -37.71
C ASP A 121 -1.57 -0.02 -38.56
N SER A 122 -1.12 0.17 -39.80
CA SER A 122 -0.73 -0.93 -40.69
C SER A 122 0.44 -1.75 -40.13
N LYS A 123 1.46 -1.11 -39.57
CA LYS A 123 2.58 -1.80 -38.92
C LYS A 123 2.13 -2.62 -37.71
N ILE A 124 1.26 -2.07 -36.86
CA ILE A 124 0.72 -2.75 -35.68
C ILE A 124 -0.11 -3.98 -36.11
N LYS A 125 -1.03 -3.82 -37.03
CA LYS A 125 -1.89 -4.93 -37.52
C LYS A 125 -1.12 -6.05 -38.21
N ASN A 126 -0.02 -5.71 -38.89
CA ASN A 126 0.83 -6.69 -39.62
C ASN A 126 2.01 -7.20 -38.77
N MET A 127 2.17 -6.80 -37.54
CA MET A 127 3.21 -7.29 -36.66
C MET A 127 3.07 -8.80 -36.44
N LEU A 128 4.17 -9.53 -36.72
CA LEU A 128 4.25 -10.98 -36.54
C LEU A 128 4.79 -11.30 -35.15
N VAL A 129 4.07 -12.09 -34.42
CA VAL A 129 4.46 -12.58 -33.07
C VAL A 129 4.55 -14.10 -33.13
N GLU A 130 5.62 -14.68 -32.61
CA GLU A 130 5.85 -16.11 -32.57
C GLU A 130 5.35 -16.72 -31.26
N PHE A 131 4.56 -17.77 -31.37
CA PHE A 131 4.12 -18.59 -30.23
C PHE A 131 4.09 -20.07 -30.66
N ASP A 132 4.79 -20.90 -29.90
CA ASP A 132 4.80 -22.37 -30.08
C ASP A 132 5.16 -22.84 -31.52
N LYS A 133 6.12 -22.13 -32.18
CA LYS A 133 6.56 -22.31 -33.59
C LYS A 133 5.55 -21.88 -34.65
N GLU A 134 4.43 -21.28 -34.27
CA GLU A 134 3.51 -20.62 -35.19
C GLU A 134 3.63 -19.10 -35.05
N SER A 135 3.60 -18.40 -36.20
CA SER A 135 3.53 -16.94 -36.23
C SER A 135 2.08 -16.49 -36.42
N PHE A 136 1.65 -15.49 -35.64
CA PHE A 136 0.31 -14.94 -35.79
C PHE A 136 0.34 -13.41 -35.86
N LYS A 137 -0.71 -12.84 -36.44
CA LYS A 137 -0.94 -11.39 -36.54
C LYS A 137 -2.13 -10.98 -35.67
N TYR A 138 -2.36 -9.65 -35.54
CA TYR A 138 -3.50 -9.08 -34.87
C TYR A 138 -4.84 -9.70 -35.26
N GLU A 139 -5.06 -9.98 -36.56
CA GLU A 139 -6.30 -10.59 -37.09
C GLU A 139 -6.65 -11.94 -36.44
N GLY A 140 -5.63 -12.69 -35.98
CA GLY A 140 -5.81 -13.99 -35.30
C GLY A 140 -6.31 -13.87 -33.85
N ILE A 141 -6.12 -12.72 -33.19
CA ILE A 141 -6.40 -12.53 -31.77
C ILE A 141 -7.34 -11.35 -31.50
N CYS A 142 -7.72 -10.58 -32.51
CA CYS A 142 -8.59 -9.41 -32.31
C CYS A 142 -10.02 -9.80 -31.91
N ALA A 143 -10.68 -8.92 -31.15
CA ALA A 143 -12.11 -8.95 -30.96
C ALA A 143 -12.84 -8.63 -32.26
N LYS A 144 -13.97 -9.28 -32.54
CA LYS A 144 -14.62 -9.26 -33.85
C LYS A 144 -16.04 -8.72 -33.80
N VAL A 145 -16.41 -8.06 -34.91
CA VAL A 145 -17.80 -7.73 -35.23
C VAL A 145 -18.11 -8.30 -36.63
N MET A 146 -19.11 -9.18 -36.70
CA MET A 146 -19.48 -9.85 -37.99
C MET A 146 -18.29 -10.50 -38.74
N LYS A 147 -17.38 -11.16 -38.01
CA LYS A 147 -16.16 -11.83 -38.48
C LYS A 147 -14.95 -10.92 -38.79
N ASN A 148 -15.08 -9.62 -38.78
CA ASN A 148 -13.97 -8.66 -38.97
C ASN A 148 -13.47 -8.12 -37.64
N CYS A 149 -12.17 -7.84 -37.55
CA CYS A 149 -11.63 -7.11 -36.41
C CYS A 149 -12.30 -5.74 -36.26
N ILE A 150 -12.45 -5.27 -35.04
CA ILE A 150 -12.97 -3.92 -34.77
C ILE A 150 -12.03 -2.91 -35.38
N SER A 151 -12.58 -1.99 -36.18
CA SER A 151 -11.87 -0.86 -36.73
C SER A 151 -11.88 0.35 -35.78
N ASN A 152 -10.84 1.15 -35.85
CA ASN A 152 -10.79 2.42 -35.17
C ASN A 152 -11.76 3.42 -35.82
N ILE A 153 -12.63 4.05 -35.04
CA ILE A 153 -13.76 4.88 -35.50
C ILE A 153 -13.29 5.95 -36.49
N ILE A 154 -12.24 6.70 -36.15
CA ILE A 154 -11.76 7.80 -37.01
C ILE A 154 -11.18 7.28 -38.31
N LEU A 155 -10.47 6.11 -38.29
CA LEU A 155 -9.91 5.50 -39.51
C LEU A 155 -10.98 4.92 -40.42
N ASP A 156 -12.07 4.44 -39.83
CA ASP A 156 -13.24 3.93 -40.56
C ASP A 156 -14.01 5.04 -41.26
N ILE A 157 -14.20 6.16 -40.56
CA ILE A 157 -14.86 7.35 -41.11
C ILE A 157 -14.11 7.85 -42.38
N ILE A 158 -12.78 7.87 -42.35
CA ILE A 158 -11.98 8.27 -43.51
C ILE A 158 -11.74 7.12 -44.50
N GLN A 159 -12.34 5.93 -44.24
CA GLN A 159 -12.19 4.71 -45.08
C GLN A 159 -10.73 4.33 -45.36
N TYR A 160 -9.87 4.46 -44.35
CA TYR A 160 -8.41 4.19 -44.43
C TYR A 160 -7.69 4.96 -45.55
N ASN A 161 -8.21 6.13 -45.95
CA ASN A 161 -7.58 7.04 -46.91
C ASN A 161 -7.54 8.45 -46.30
N ALA A 162 -6.33 8.95 -46.05
CA ALA A 162 -6.11 10.26 -45.42
C ALA A 162 -6.71 11.44 -46.23
N GLU A 163 -6.76 11.38 -47.54
CA GLU A 163 -7.33 12.42 -48.37
C GLU A 163 -8.84 12.61 -48.15
N ASN A 164 -9.55 11.60 -47.71
CA ASN A 164 -10.99 11.68 -47.45
C ASN A 164 -11.37 12.63 -46.34
N ILE A 165 -10.43 12.98 -45.44
CA ILE A 165 -10.68 13.95 -44.36
C ILE A 165 -11.15 15.33 -44.88
N LYS A 166 -10.74 15.68 -46.10
CA LYS A 166 -11.14 16.96 -46.75
C LYS A 166 -12.61 16.95 -47.19
N ALA A 167 -13.20 15.79 -47.38
CA ALA A 167 -14.57 15.61 -47.86
C ALA A 167 -15.57 15.26 -46.75
N VAL A 168 -15.08 14.87 -45.55
CA VAL A 168 -15.90 14.44 -44.43
C VAL A 168 -16.10 15.60 -43.44
N THR A 169 -17.35 15.89 -43.09
CA THR A 169 -17.71 16.84 -42.04
C THR A 169 -17.86 16.06 -40.75
N LEU A 170 -16.88 16.17 -39.84
CA LEU A 170 -16.92 15.54 -38.51
C LEU A 170 -17.79 16.36 -37.57
N THR A 171 -18.70 15.71 -36.85
CA THR A 171 -19.47 16.30 -35.75
C THR A 171 -19.04 15.71 -34.42
N PHE A 172 -19.04 16.49 -33.35
CA PHE A 172 -18.59 16.09 -32.02
C PHE A 172 -19.65 16.44 -30.95
N PRO A 173 -19.92 15.64 -29.95
CA PRO A 173 -19.19 14.40 -29.56
C PRO A 173 -19.60 13.14 -30.35
N TRP A 174 -20.65 13.22 -31.15
CA TRP A 174 -21.17 12.11 -31.92
C TRP A 174 -21.08 12.41 -33.44
N TYR A 175 -20.57 11.43 -34.19
CA TYR A 175 -20.59 11.49 -35.64
C TYR A 175 -21.83 10.80 -36.19
N HIS A 176 -22.59 11.52 -36.98
CA HIS A 176 -23.85 11.05 -37.56
C HIS A 176 -23.65 10.71 -39.05
N ASN A 177 -23.74 9.42 -39.37
CA ASN A 177 -23.58 8.95 -40.79
C ASN A 177 -24.94 8.59 -41.42
N GLY A 178 -26.04 9.17 -40.97
CA GLY A 178 -27.40 8.88 -41.48
C GLY A 178 -27.93 7.47 -41.19
N LYS A 179 -27.06 6.51 -40.81
CA LYS A 179 -27.41 5.11 -40.45
C LYS A 179 -27.01 4.76 -39.04
N THR A 180 -25.90 5.30 -38.54
CA THR A 180 -25.35 4.99 -37.19
C THR A 180 -24.82 6.25 -36.53
N ASN A 181 -24.88 6.28 -35.19
CA ASN A 181 -24.26 7.32 -34.37
C ASN A 181 -22.99 6.74 -33.78
N LEU A 182 -21.83 7.30 -34.10
CA LEU A 182 -20.54 6.84 -33.64
C LEU A 182 -19.98 7.78 -32.57
N PRO A 183 -19.50 7.27 -31.43
CA PRO A 183 -18.98 8.09 -30.32
C PRO A 183 -17.56 8.63 -30.65
N LEU A 184 -17.48 9.78 -31.26
CA LEU A 184 -16.22 10.35 -31.69
C LEU A 184 -15.35 10.87 -30.54
N TYR A 185 -15.96 11.17 -29.35
CA TYR A 185 -15.27 11.58 -28.16
C TYR A 185 -14.29 10.56 -27.59
N THR A 186 -14.45 9.30 -27.94
CA THR A 186 -13.50 8.23 -27.53
C THR A 186 -12.27 8.19 -28.42
N SER A 187 -12.29 8.80 -29.59
CA SER A 187 -11.23 8.74 -30.60
C SER A 187 -10.58 10.09 -30.89
N LEU A 188 -11.24 11.21 -30.61
CA LEU A 188 -10.71 12.56 -30.82
C LEU A 188 -10.63 13.32 -29.49
N GLY A 189 -9.47 13.91 -29.23
CA GLY A 189 -9.19 14.72 -28.04
C GLY A 189 -8.69 16.12 -28.37
N GLY A 190 -8.87 17.06 -27.44
CA GLY A 190 -8.48 18.46 -27.62
C GLY A 190 -9.22 19.11 -28.80
N VAL A 191 -10.52 18.85 -28.92
CA VAL A 191 -11.35 19.24 -30.06
C VAL A 191 -11.78 20.69 -29.93
N THR A 192 -11.63 21.48 -31.03
CA THR A 192 -12.27 22.79 -31.17
C THR A 192 -13.44 22.67 -32.11
N GLN A 193 -14.60 23.23 -31.70
CA GLN A 193 -15.86 23.16 -32.44
C GLN A 193 -16.26 24.52 -32.92
N GLY A 194 -16.85 24.57 -34.12
CA GLY A 194 -17.56 25.74 -34.62
C GLY A 194 -19.01 25.80 -34.11
N ASP A 195 -19.74 26.84 -34.54
CA ASP A 195 -21.13 27.14 -34.07
C ASP A 195 -22.15 26.01 -34.30
N THR A 196 -21.83 24.97 -35.09
CA THR A 196 -22.74 23.89 -35.50
C THR A 196 -22.27 22.50 -35.03
N SER A 197 -21.53 22.40 -33.91
CA SER A 197 -20.93 21.14 -33.43
C SER A 197 -20.01 20.46 -34.46
N VAL A 198 -19.58 21.16 -35.48
CA VAL A 198 -18.61 20.67 -36.48
C VAL A 198 -17.22 20.82 -35.92
N VAL A 199 -16.40 19.81 -36.09
CA VAL A 199 -14.99 19.79 -35.67
C VAL A 199 -14.16 20.66 -36.61
N GLU A 200 -13.55 21.73 -36.09
CA GLU A 200 -12.59 22.57 -36.82
C GLU A 200 -11.16 22.05 -36.71
N SER A 201 -10.76 21.63 -35.49
CA SER A 201 -9.45 21.00 -35.27
C SER A 201 -9.50 20.03 -34.09
N ALA A 202 -8.53 19.12 -34.04
CA ALA A 202 -8.27 18.25 -32.91
C ALA A 202 -6.75 18.16 -32.63
N LYS A 203 -6.36 17.95 -31.40
CA LYS A 203 -4.94 17.83 -30.99
C LYS A 203 -4.49 16.39 -30.80
N ALA A 204 -5.42 15.48 -30.52
CA ALA A 204 -5.10 14.09 -30.25
C ALA A 204 -6.06 13.11 -30.96
N ILE A 205 -5.51 11.96 -31.37
CA ILE A 205 -6.27 10.81 -31.86
C ILE A 205 -5.89 9.61 -31.00
N GLN A 206 -6.92 8.92 -30.49
CA GLN A 206 -6.76 7.69 -29.73
C GLN A 206 -7.21 6.50 -30.57
N LEU A 207 -6.36 5.50 -30.65
CA LEU A 207 -6.60 4.24 -31.35
C LEU A 207 -6.68 3.09 -30.37
N TYR A 208 -7.65 2.19 -30.56
CA TYR A 208 -7.88 1.01 -29.75
C TYR A 208 -7.68 -0.27 -30.53
N TYR A 209 -7.04 -1.27 -29.93
CA TYR A 209 -6.82 -2.60 -30.47
C TYR A 209 -7.34 -3.63 -29.47
N TYR A 210 -8.63 -3.97 -29.59
CA TYR A 210 -9.30 -4.91 -28.71
C TYR A 210 -8.91 -6.34 -29.04
N LEU A 211 -8.62 -7.13 -28.03
CA LEU A 211 -8.22 -8.52 -28.12
C LEU A 211 -9.34 -9.44 -27.63
N LYS A 212 -9.45 -10.61 -28.26
CA LYS A 212 -10.44 -11.62 -27.86
C LYS A 212 -10.03 -12.26 -26.54
N GLU A 213 -10.99 -12.46 -25.64
CA GLU A 213 -10.79 -13.29 -24.46
C GLU A 213 -10.67 -14.76 -24.83
N GLY A 214 -9.64 -15.46 -24.41
CA GLY A 214 -9.53 -16.89 -24.67
C GLY A 214 -8.11 -17.46 -24.63
N ASN A 215 -7.10 -16.71 -25.03
CA ASN A 215 -5.70 -17.15 -24.92
C ASN A 215 -4.81 -16.06 -24.34
N LYS A 216 -4.80 -15.99 -23.00
CA LYS A 216 -4.05 -14.98 -22.25
C LYS A 216 -2.58 -14.89 -22.69
N THR A 217 -1.91 -16.03 -22.86
CA THR A 217 -0.49 -16.06 -23.23
C THR A 217 -0.22 -15.44 -24.62
N LYS A 218 -1.09 -15.71 -25.62
CA LYS A 218 -0.94 -15.07 -26.96
C LYS A 218 -1.20 -13.56 -26.88
N ASN A 219 -2.20 -13.15 -26.09
CA ASN A 219 -2.50 -11.74 -25.89
C ASN A 219 -1.32 -11.01 -25.21
N ASP A 220 -0.76 -11.59 -24.16
CA ASP A 220 0.37 -11.00 -23.42
C ASP A 220 1.60 -10.83 -24.32
N LEU A 221 1.96 -11.84 -25.12
CA LEU A 221 3.08 -11.76 -26.07
C LEU A 221 2.87 -10.70 -27.16
N TRP A 222 1.64 -10.57 -27.64
CA TRP A 222 1.31 -9.53 -28.61
C TRP A 222 1.38 -8.14 -27.99
N LEU A 223 0.88 -7.96 -26.76
CA LEU A 223 0.95 -6.70 -26.03
C LEU A 223 2.40 -6.28 -25.75
N GLU A 224 3.29 -7.19 -25.35
CA GLU A 224 4.72 -6.91 -25.21
C GLU A 224 5.35 -6.43 -26.52
N SER A 225 5.02 -7.11 -27.62
CA SER A 225 5.51 -6.73 -28.96
C SER A 225 4.97 -5.38 -29.41
N PHE A 226 3.70 -5.09 -29.09
CA PHE A 226 3.06 -3.78 -29.35
C PHE A 226 3.79 -2.66 -28.58
N ILE A 227 4.04 -2.83 -27.29
CA ILE A 227 4.77 -1.86 -26.47
C ILE A 227 6.17 -1.63 -27.05
N SER A 228 6.88 -2.68 -27.40
CA SER A 228 8.22 -2.59 -28.00
C SER A 228 8.20 -1.82 -29.33
N LEU A 229 7.20 -2.07 -30.19
CA LEU A 229 7.07 -1.40 -31.48
C LEU A 229 6.76 0.10 -31.31
N VAL A 230 5.85 0.45 -30.40
CA VAL A 230 5.45 1.84 -30.16
C VAL A 230 6.57 2.61 -29.46
N SER A 231 7.23 2.03 -28.46
CA SER A 231 8.33 2.69 -27.73
C SER A 231 9.56 2.94 -28.61
N ASN A 232 9.86 2.06 -29.56
CA ASN A 232 10.93 2.25 -30.53
C ASN A 232 10.59 3.26 -31.63
N SER A 233 9.32 3.60 -31.79
CA SER A 233 8.85 4.61 -32.76
C SER A 233 8.93 6.05 -32.21
N SER A 234 9.11 6.23 -30.91
CA SER A 234 9.33 7.53 -30.26
C SER A 234 10.82 7.84 -30.16
N SER A 235 11.24 9.02 -30.58
CA SER A 235 12.64 9.49 -30.65
C SER A 235 13.40 9.46 -29.32
N PRO A 236 14.73 9.21 -29.33
CA PRO A 236 15.49 8.88 -28.16
C PRO A 236 15.97 10.13 -27.41
N SER A 237 15.44 10.38 -26.22
CA SER A 237 16.11 11.23 -25.23
C SER A 237 15.74 10.89 -23.81
N LEU A 238 16.31 9.79 -23.30
CA LEU A 238 16.32 9.53 -21.86
C LEU A 238 17.62 8.81 -21.48
N GLN A 239 18.53 9.56 -20.84
CA GLN A 239 19.70 9.00 -20.18
C GLN A 239 19.34 8.63 -18.76
N VAL A 240 19.42 7.34 -18.43
CA VAL A 240 19.34 6.81 -17.06
C VAL A 240 20.66 7.08 -16.37
N ARG A 241 20.66 7.85 -15.26
CA ARG A 241 21.79 7.96 -14.33
C ARG A 241 21.41 7.32 -13.00
N THR A 242 21.99 6.16 -12.74
CA THR A 242 22.02 5.53 -11.41
C THR A 242 23.19 6.11 -10.62
N HIS A 243 22.93 6.80 -9.50
CA HIS A 243 23.94 7.15 -8.52
C HIS A 243 23.75 6.25 -7.28
N ILE A 244 24.69 5.35 -7.08
CA ILE A 244 24.82 4.59 -5.83
C ILE A 244 25.63 5.45 -4.87
N LEU A 245 25.00 5.93 -3.81
CA LEU A 245 25.66 6.62 -2.70
C LEU A 245 25.89 5.61 -1.57
N CYS A 246 27.09 5.05 -1.49
CA CYS A 246 27.54 4.32 -0.30
C CYS A 246 27.92 5.32 0.79
N LEU A 247 27.03 5.53 1.76
CA LEU A 247 27.35 6.23 2.99
C LEU A 247 27.85 5.23 4.04
N SER A 248 29.17 5.08 4.11
CA SER A 248 29.81 4.42 5.25
C SER A 248 29.81 5.35 6.45
N TYR A 249 28.98 5.04 7.45
CA TYR A 249 28.99 5.75 8.72
C TYR A 249 30.20 5.29 9.55
N TYR A 250 31.21 6.14 9.66
CA TYR A 250 32.31 6.00 10.61
C TYR A 250 31.96 6.80 11.88
N PRO A 251 31.77 6.14 13.05
CA PRO A 251 31.71 6.91 14.30
C PRO A 251 33.07 7.50 14.61
N PRO A 252 33.15 8.67 15.25
CA PRO A 252 34.41 9.32 15.57
C PRO A 252 35.28 8.41 16.47
N THR A 253 36.50 8.17 16.06
CA THR A 253 37.43 7.14 16.56
C THR A 253 37.99 7.38 17.97
N TRP A 254 37.46 8.30 18.72
CA TRP A 254 38.02 8.79 20.00
C TRP A 254 37.64 7.93 21.24
N TRP A 255 36.69 7.02 21.11
CA TRP A 255 36.05 6.29 22.22
C TRP A 255 35.92 4.78 22.05
N LEU A 256 36.64 4.19 21.12
CA LEU A 256 36.59 2.74 20.86
C LEU A 256 37.44 1.98 21.90
N ASP A 257 36.81 1.30 22.84
CA ASP A 257 37.45 0.24 23.62
C ASP A 257 37.62 -0.99 22.73
N ASN A 258 38.85 -1.35 22.37
CA ASN A 258 39.19 -2.44 21.43
C ASN A 258 38.82 -3.85 21.92
N VAL A 259 38.40 -4.00 23.16
CA VAL A 259 37.92 -5.29 23.71
C VAL A 259 36.41 -5.33 23.84
N ARG A 260 35.80 -4.22 24.35
CA ARG A 260 34.36 -4.17 24.66
C ARG A 260 33.48 -3.62 23.55
N THR A 261 34.07 -3.26 22.39
CA THR A 261 33.32 -2.87 21.22
C THR A 261 32.37 -3.97 20.75
N LYS A 262 31.13 -3.63 20.42
CA LYS A 262 30.04 -4.54 20.01
C LYS A 262 29.86 -4.65 18.51
N VAL A 263 30.84 -4.24 17.69
CA VAL A 263 30.75 -4.21 16.22
C VAL A 263 30.32 -5.57 15.66
N TRP A 264 30.92 -6.68 16.15
CA TRP A 264 30.54 -8.04 15.71
C TRP A 264 29.10 -8.41 16.11
N VAL A 265 28.68 -7.99 17.31
CA VAL A 265 27.29 -8.21 17.75
C VAL A 265 26.32 -7.42 16.87
N GLY A 266 26.68 -6.17 16.50
CA GLY A 266 25.89 -5.36 15.55
C GLY A 266 25.76 -6.02 14.19
N PHE A 267 26.88 -6.52 13.63
CA PHE A 267 26.84 -7.28 12.36
C PHE A 267 25.97 -8.55 12.47
N CYS A 268 26.11 -9.31 13.55
CA CYS A 268 25.30 -10.48 13.80
C CYS A 268 23.81 -10.15 13.99
N GLY A 269 23.49 -8.98 14.56
CA GLY A 269 22.11 -8.50 14.67
C GLY A 269 21.45 -8.27 13.31
N VAL A 270 22.12 -7.58 12.42
CA VAL A 270 21.66 -7.39 11.03
C VAL A 270 21.52 -8.74 10.31
N LEU A 271 22.48 -9.66 10.50
CA LEU A 271 22.42 -11.00 9.93
C LEU A 271 21.25 -11.82 10.51
N SER A 272 21.01 -11.74 11.83
CA SER A 272 19.88 -12.39 12.51
C SER A 272 18.54 -11.98 11.89
N THR A 273 18.35 -10.69 11.70
CA THR A 273 17.12 -10.13 11.11
C THR A 273 16.99 -10.51 9.62
N SER A 274 18.10 -10.52 8.88
CA SER A 274 18.09 -10.96 7.47
C SER A 274 17.71 -12.44 7.35
N LEU A 275 18.20 -13.31 8.24
CA LEU A 275 17.82 -14.73 8.29
C LEU A 275 16.33 -14.88 8.64
N ALA A 276 15.78 -14.03 9.50
CA ALA A 276 14.35 -14.03 9.83
C ALA A 276 13.48 -13.70 8.61
N VAL A 277 13.87 -12.71 7.82
CA VAL A 277 13.21 -12.37 6.55
C VAL A 277 13.27 -13.55 5.57
N VAL A 278 14.44 -14.16 5.38
CA VAL A 278 14.61 -15.34 4.51
C VAL A 278 13.70 -16.49 4.96
N SER A 279 13.63 -16.73 6.26
CA SER A 279 12.80 -17.82 6.82
C SER A 279 11.30 -17.54 6.67
N GLY A 280 10.85 -16.31 6.96
CA GLY A 280 9.44 -15.93 6.88
C GLY A 280 8.91 -15.91 5.45
N PHE A 281 9.63 -15.27 4.53
CA PHE A 281 9.27 -15.28 3.10
C PHE A 281 9.33 -16.68 2.52
N GLY A 282 10.42 -17.41 2.77
CA GLY A 282 10.58 -18.75 2.25
C GLY A 282 9.49 -19.71 2.75
N LEU A 283 9.10 -19.63 4.02
CA LEU A 283 7.99 -20.41 4.57
C LEU A 283 6.67 -20.14 3.84
N LEU A 284 6.31 -18.88 3.68
CA LEU A 284 5.03 -18.48 3.06
C LEU A 284 4.99 -18.86 1.58
N LEU A 285 6.09 -18.71 0.85
CA LEU A 285 6.20 -19.14 -0.54
C LEU A 285 6.08 -20.67 -0.66
N LEU A 286 6.66 -21.45 0.26
CA LEU A 286 6.51 -22.92 0.33
C LEU A 286 5.06 -23.33 0.60
N VAL A 287 4.36 -22.62 1.48
CA VAL A 287 2.94 -22.90 1.81
C VAL A 287 2.02 -22.51 0.65
N GLY A 288 2.52 -21.71 -0.30
CA GLY A 288 1.75 -21.32 -1.50
C GLY A 288 1.01 -20.00 -1.39
N GLN A 289 1.43 -19.13 -0.47
CA GLN A 289 0.86 -17.78 -0.36
C GLN A 289 1.31 -16.90 -1.54
N PRO A 290 0.40 -16.08 -2.11
CA PRO A 290 0.76 -15.17 -3.18
C PRO A 290 1.73 -14.09 -2.67
N PHE A 291 2.71 -13.75 -3.50
CA PHE A 291 3.66 -12.68 -3.25
C PHE A 291 3.19 -11.41 -3.98
N VAL A 292 2.76 -10.42 -3.21
CA VAL A 292 2.29 -9.13 -3.70
C VAL A 292 3.41 -8.11 -3.64
N MET A 293 3.47 -7.15 -4.57
CA MET A 293 4.54 -6.15 -4.65
C MET A 293 4.67 -5.30 -3.38
N THR A 294 3.58 -5.06 -2.66
CA THR A 294 3.59 -4.36 -1.36
C THR A 294 4.43 -5.09 -0.32
N ALA A 295 4.42 -6.44 -0.32
CA ALA A 295 5.23 -7.24 0.59
C ALA A 295 6.75 -7.08 0.36
N ALA A 296 7.19 -6.60 -0.81
CA ALA A 296 8.60 -6.32 -1.08
C ALA A 296 9.19 -5.20 -0.18
N SER A 297 8.35 -4.38 0.46
CA SER A 297 8.79 -3.38 1.43
C SER A 297 9.01 -3.95 2.85
N CYS A 298 8.47 -5.14 3.16
CA CYS A 298 8.61 -5.77 4.50
C CYS A 298 10.05 -5.91 4.98
N PRO A 299 11.05 -6.34 4.17
CA PRO A 299 12.43 -6.49 4.62
C PRO A 299 13.02 -5.23 5.24
N PHE A 300 12.72 -4.05 4.69
CA PHE A 300 13.22 -2.77 5.21
C PHE A 300 12.65 -2.46 6.60
N MET A 301 11.39 -2.75 6.81
CA MET A 301 10.72 -2.61 8.10
C MET A 301 11.28 -3.60 9.13
N ILE A 302 11.35 -4.88 8.77
CA ILE A 302 11.81 -5.93 9.69
C ILE A 302 13.27 -5.70 10.11
N LEU A 303 14.12 -5.19 9.21
CA LEU A 303 15.47 -4.77 9.55
C LEU A 303 15.47 -3.68 10.62
N GLY A 304 14.59 -2.69 10.52
CA GLY A 304 14.45 -1.64 11.52
C GLY A 304 14.09 -2.20 12.90
N ILE A 305 12.99 -2.92 13.01
CA ILE A 305 12.47 -3.48 14.27
C ILE A 305 13.47 -4.47 14.90
N GLY A 306 14.04 -5.36 14.09
CA GLY A 306 14.94 -6.39 14.61
C GLY A 306 16.31 -5.86 15.10
N ILE A 307 16.72 -4.70 14.59
CA ILE A 307 17.94 -4.02 15.08
C ILE A 307 17.66 -3.34 16.43
N ASP A 308 16.46 -2.85 16.69
CA ASP A 308 16.08 -2.27 17.98
C ASP A 308 16.21 -3.28 19.11
N ASP A 309 15.72 -4.50 18.93
CA ASP A 309 15.91 -5.61 19.88
C ASP A 309 17.38 -5.84 20.22
N MET A 310 18.27 -5.78 19.22
CA MET A 310 19.70 -5.92 19.42
C MET A 310 20.26 -4.80 20.32
N PHE A 311 19.88 -3.54 20.14
CA PHE A 311 20.36 -2.45 20.97
C PHE A 311 19.89 -2.59 22.41
N ILE A 312 18.67 -3.05 22.65
CA ILE A 312 18.16 -3.36 23.98
C ILE A 312 18.97 -4.48 24.63
N MET A 313 19.21 -5.57 23.92
CA MET A 313 20.04 -6.68 24.39
C MET A 313 21.46 -6.24 24.78
N ILE A 314 22.12 -5.43 23.93
CA ILE A 314 23.46 -4.88 24.19
C ILE A 314 23.44 -3.98 25.44
N SER A 315 22.45 -3.08 25.54
CA SER A 315 22.33 -2.18 26.70
C SER A 315 22.17 -2.95 28.03
N CYS A 316 21.36 -4.01 28.03
CA CYS A 316 21.20 -4.86 29.21
C CYS A 316 22.48 -5.65 29.53
N TRP A 317 23.21 -6.13 28.51
CA TRP A 317 24.51 -6.79 28.69
C TRP A 317 25.55 -5.88 29.34
N GLN A 318 25.66 -4.63 28.92
CA GLN A 318 26.60 -3.65 29.45
C GLN A 318 26.37 -3.35 30.94
N LYS A 319 25.14 -3.55 31.45
CA LYS A 319 24.78 -3.35 32.86
C LYS A 319 25.09 -4.54 33.76
N THR A 320 25.43 -5.71 33.20
CA THR A 320 25.79 -6.88 33.98
C THR A 320 27.18 -6.76 34.61
N CYS A 321 27.44 -7.47 35.67
CA CYS A 321 28.75 -7.52 36.32
C CYS A 321 29.79 -8.19 35.39
N VAL A 322 30.86 -7.46 35.07
CA VAL A 322 31.91 -7.94 34.15
C VAL A 322 32.66 -9.16 34.67
N LEU A 323 32.71 -9.34 36.00
CA LEU A 323 33.40 -10.44 36.66
C LEU A 323 32.61 -11.75 36.68
N ASP A 324 31.32 -11.71 36.36
CA ASP A 324 30.49 -12.91 36.31
C ASP A 324 30.79 -13.75 35.06
N SER A 325 30.49 -15.05 35.15
CA SER A 325 30.63 -15.94 34.00
C SER A 325 29.69 -15.54 32.83
N VAL A 326 30.11 -15.81 31.61
CA VAL A 326 29.31 -15.46 30.39
C VAL A 326 27.87 -16.00 30.45
N PRO A 327 27.62 -17.27 30.87
CA PRO A 327 26.25 -17.77 31.03
C PRO A 327 25.43 -17.00 32.07
N GLU A 328 26.05 -16.55 33.18
CA GLU A 328 25.36 -15.77 34.22
C GLU A 328 25.04 -14.39 33.69
N ARG A 329 25.99 -13.70 33.07
CA ARG A 329 25.78 -12.38 32.43
C ARG A 329 24.65 -12.46 31.40
N LEU A 330 24.65 -13.48 30.53
CA LEU A 330 23.59 -13.63 29.52
C LEU A 330 22.25 -13.95 30.16
N GLY A 331 22.23 -14.72 31.25
CA GLY A 331 21.01 -14.98 32.02
C GLY A 331 20.41 -13.72 32.62
N GLU A 332 21.22 -12.82 33.18
CA GLU A 332 20.73 -11.51 33.69
C GLU A 332 20.29 -10.60 32.55
N THR A 333 21.01 -10.60 31.42
CA THR A 333 20.60 -9.85 30.21
C THR A 333 19.21 -10.28 29.73
N TYR A 334 18.97 -11.59 29.61
CA TYR A 334 17.69 -12.13 29.19
C TYR A 334 16.57 -11.85 30.18
N LYS A 335 16.85 -11.90 31.48
CA LYS A 335 15.87 -11.58 32.50
C LYS A 335 15.28 -10.17 32.33
N ASP A 336 16.11 -9.20 31.92
CA ASP A 336 15.71 -7.80 31.81
C ASP A 336 15.27 -7.43 30.37
N ALA A 337 16.01 -7.88 29.35
CA ALA A 337 15.74 -7.55 27.95
C ALA A 337 14.59 -8.38 27.34
N ALA A 338 14.55 -9.71 27.55
CA ALA A 338 13.65 -10.58 26.83
C ALA A 338 12.17 -10.32 27.14
N ILE A 339 11.83 -9.82 28.31
CA ILE A 339 10.46 -9.44 28.66
C ILE A 339 10.03 -8.24 27.82
N SER A 340 10.89 -7.22 27.75
CA SER A 340 10.60 -6.00 26.99
C SER A 340 10.44 -6.31 25.49
N ILE A 341 11.36 -7.14 24.93
CA ILE A 341 11.31 -7.62 23.55
C ILE A 341 10.04 -8.47 23.30
N THR A 342 9.64 -9.31 24.26
CA THR A 342 8.41 -10.12 24.13
C THR A 342 7.16 -9.22 24.06
N ILE A 343 7.12 -8.15 24.87
CA ILE A 343 5.99 -7.21 24.88
C ILE A 343 5.87 -6.54 23.50
N THR A 344 6.95 -5.97 23.00
CA THR A 344 6.95 -5.26 21.72
C THR A 344 6.68 -6.21 20.55
N THR A 345 7.35 -7.33 20.45
CA THR A 345 7.08 -8.30 19.38
C THR A 345 5.65 -8.82 19.40
N LEU A 346 5.09 -9.10 20.58
CA LEU A 346 3.71 -9.57 20.69
C LEU A 346 2.72 -8.50 20.22
N THR A 347 2.95 -7.25 20.57
CA THR A 347 2.09 -6.13 20.12
C THR A 347 2.19 -5.94 18.62
N ASP A 348 3.37 -5.98 18.03
CA ASP A 348 3.58 -5.83 16.59
C ASP A 348 2.94 -6.96 15.80
N VAL A 349 3.20 -8.21 16.19
CA VAL A 349 2.62 -9.39 15.53
C VAL A 349 1.10 -9.37 15.59
N LEU A 350 0.51 -9.02 16.74
CA LEU A 350 -0.94 -8.92 16.87
C LEU A 350 -1.53 -7.77 16.05
N ALA A 351 -0.86 -6.61 16.01
CA ALA A 351 -1.28 -5.50 15.15
C ALA A 351 -1.33 -5.91 13.67
N LEU A 352 -0.27 -6.59 13.20
CA LEU A 352 -0.22 -7.08 11.82
C LEU A 352 -1.26 -8.15 11.54
N PHE A 353 -1.46 -9.12 12.42
CA PHE A 353 -2.50 -10.16 12.21
C PHE A 353 -3.92 -9.58 12.23
N LEU A 354 -4.19 -8.49 12.96
CA LEU A 354 -5.44 -7.75 12.83
C LEU A 354 -5.59 -7.13 11.44
N GLY A 355 -4.50 -6.67 10.83
CA GLY A 355 -4.49 -6.22 9.44
C GLY A 355 -4.85 -7.31 8.41
N CYS A 356 -4.68 -8.59 8.75
CA CYS A 356 -5.12 -9.70 7.88
C CYS A 356 -6.65 -9.86 7.79
N ILE A 357 -7.43 -9.15 8.63
CA ILE A 357 -8.91 -9.22 8.62
C ILE A 357 -9.50 -8.23 7.59
N THR A 358 -8.70 -7.32 7.06
CA THR A 358 -9.18 -6.31 6.11
C THR A 358 -9.64 -6.93 4.77
N PRO A 359 -10.55 -6.28 4.02
CA PRO A 359 -11.04 -6.82 2.75
C PRO A 359 -10.06 -6.62 1.58
N PHE A 360 -8.86 -6.09 1.79
CA PHE A 360 -7.87 -5.81 0.75
C PHE A 360 -6.76 -6.86 0.70
N GLY A 361 -6.56 -7.51 -0.44
CA GLY A 361 -5.57 -8.57 -0.63
C GLY A 361 -4.14 -8.12 -0.39
N SER A 362 -3.76 -6.92 -0.86
CA SER A 362 -2.44 -6.32 -0.64
C SER A 362 -2.12 -6.11 0.84
N VAL A 363 -3.12 -5.68 1.63
CA VAL A 363 -2.98 -5.47 3.08
C VAL A 363 -2.83 -6.81 3.80
N GLN A 364 -3.67 -7.79 3.47
CA GLN A 364 -3.60 -9.13 4.05
C GLN A 364 -2.24 -9.80 3.79
N SER A 365 -1.80 -9.81 2.54
CA SER A 365 -0.53 -10.39 2.14
C SER A 365 0.64 -9.72 2.85
N PHE A 366 0.73 -8.38 2.83
CA PHE A 366 1.77 -7.65 3.54
C PHE A 366 1.80 -8.00 5.03
N CYS A 367 0.65 -7.91 5.70
CA CYS A 367 0.54 -8.15 7.14
C CYS A 367 0.93 -9.59 7.52
N LEU A 368 0.58 -10.56 6.69
CA LEU A 368 0.95 -11.95 6.89
C LEU A 368 2.47 -12.16 6.75
N TYR A 369 3.08 -11.66 5.65
CA TYR A 369 4.53 -11.74 5.43
C TYR A 369 5.30 -11.05 6.55
N ALA A 370 4.91 -9.84 6.93
CA ALA A 370 5.54 -9.08 7.99
C ALA A 370 5.39 -9.76 9.36
N GLY A 371 4.19 -10.21 9.71
CA GLY A 371 3.91 -10.86 11.00
C GLY A 371 4.71 -12.16 11.19
N ILE A 372 4.79 -13.01 10.16
CA ILE A 372 5.59 -14.23 10.22
C ILE A 372 7.09 -13.91 10.30
N CYS A 373 7.58 -12.91 9.56
CA CYS A 373 8.98 -12.49 9.68
C CYS A 373 9.31 -11.98 11.08
N LEU A 374 8.42 -11.21 11.73
CA LEU A 374 8.62 -10.76 13.11
C LEU A 374 8.64 -11.92 14.11
N CYS A 375 7.82 -12.95 13.93
CA CYS A 375 7.90 -14.16 14.74
C CYS A 375 9.29 -14.81 14.63
N PHE A 376 9.83 -14.95 13.41
CA PHE A 376 11.20 -15.47 13.24
C PHE A 376 12.24 -14.50 13.80
N CYS A 377 12.07 -13.19 13.66
CA CYS A 377 12.96 -12.19 14.23
C CYS A 377 13.08 -12.34 15.74
N TYR A 378 11.96 -12.47 16.44
CA TYR A 378 11.91 -12.72 17.87
C TYR A 378 12.68 -13.99 18.26
N PHE A 379 12.40 -15.11 17.61
CA PHE A 379 13.10 -16.37 17.91
C PHE A 379 14.60 -16.28 17.62
N TYR A 380 15.00 -15.60 16.56
CA TYR A 380 16.41 -15.47 16.20
C TYR A 380 17.14 -14.43 17.07
N SER A 381 16.45 -13.40 17.56
CA SER A 381 17.02 -12.49 18.56
C SER A 381 17.33 -13.22 19.86
N LEU A 382 16.46 -14.13 20.30
CA LEU A 382 16.69 -14.92 21.51
C LEU A 382 17.61 -16.16 21.31
N THR A 383 17.86 -16.61 20.10
CA THR A 383 18.70 -17.79 19.83
C THR A 383 20.00 -17.38 19.15
N PHE A 384 19.97 -16.99 17.90
CA PHE A 384 21.14 -16.68 17.09
C PHE A 384 21.92 -15.49 17.64
N LEU A 385 21.26 -14.35 17.85
CA LEU A 385 21.89 -13.15 18.37
C LEU A 385 22.42 -13.37 19.78
N GLY A 386 21.65 -14.04 20.64
CA GLY A 386 22.11 -14.41 21.99
C GLY A 386 23.35 -15.30 21.98
N ALA A 387 23.44 -16.26 21.05
CA ALA A 387 24.62 -17.08 20.86
C ALA A 387 25.84 -16.27 20.38
N CYS A 388 25.63 -15.32 19.46
CA CYS A 388 26.66 -14.40 19.03
C CYS A 388 27.16 -13.50 20.18
N MET A 389 26.24 -13.03 21.02
CA MET A 389 26.61 -12.27 22.23
C MET A 389 27.41 -13.13 23.23
N ALA A 390 27.06 -14.41 23.42
CA ALA A 390 27.80 -15.33 24.28
C ALA A 390 29.24 -15.53 23.78
N LEU A 391 29.42 -15.78 22.47
CA LEU A 391 30.74 -15.93 21.84
C LEU A 391 31.56 -14.64 21.95
N ASN A 392 30.93 -13.48 21.70
CA ASN A 392 31.60 -12.21 21.90
C ASN A 392 31.95 -11.96 23.37
N GLY A 393 31.11 -12.37 24.32
CA GLY A 393 31.34 -12.29 25.76
C GLY A 393 32.53 -13.17 26.22
N GLN A 394 32.72 -14.38 25.62
CA GLN A 394 33.90 -15.20 25.84
C GLN A 394 35.18 -14.51 25.36
N ARG A 395 35.13 -13.85 24.20
CA ARG A 395 36.24 -13.05 23.68
C ARG A 395 36.58 -11.88 24.64
N GLU A 396 35.56 -11.18 25.14
CA GLU A 396 35.73 -10.10 26.11
C GLU A 396 36.30 -10.58 27.45
N ALA A 397 35.84 -11.70 27.97
CA ALA A 397 36.33 -12.30 29.21
C ALA A 397 37.82 -12.69 29.13
N GLU A 398 38.29 -13.07 27.95
CA GLU A 398 39.70 -13.35 27.70
C GLU A 398 40.53 -12.10 27.38
N ASN A 399 39.94 -10.91 27.38
CA ASN A 399 40.55 -9.61 27.04
C ASN A 399 41.19 -9.60 25.65
N LYS A 400 40.51 -10.17 24.65
CA LYS A 400 40.98 -10.25 23.26
C LYS A 400 40.47 -9.07 22.42
N HIS A 401 41.38 -8.55 21.58
CA HIS A 401 41.08 -7.48 20.64
C HIS A 401 39.97 -7.89 19.64
N TRP A 402 39.10 -6.99 19.25
CA TRP A 402 37.90 -7.29 18.44
C TRP A 402 38.22 -7.73 16.99
N ILE A 403 39.29 -7.28 16.38
CA ILE A 403 39.71 -7.74 15.03
C ILE A 403 40.72 -8.88 15.11
N THR A 404 41.81 -8.69 15.87
CA THR A 404 42.96 -9.60 15.80
C THR A 404 42.83 -10.81 16.71
N CYS A 405 41.85 -10.82 17.63
CA CYS A 405 41.64 -11.84 18.65
C CYS A 405 42.88 -12.11 19.55
N ILE A 406 43.87 -11.19 19.56
CA ILE A 406 45.07 -11.28 20.41
C ILE A 406 44.75 -10.65 21.78
N LYS A 407 45.27 -11.21 22.88
CA LYS A 407 45.14 -10.63 24.21
C LYS A 407 45.83 -9.28 24.28
N VAL A 408 45.13 -8.27 24.80
CA VAL A 408 45.61 -6.90 24.94
C VAL A 408 45.57 -6.46 26.41
N PRO A 409 46.54 -5.62 26.87
CA PRO A 409 46.51 -5.06 28.21
C PRO A 409 45.40 -4.04 28.36
N SER A 410 44.86 -3.92 29.56
CA SER A 410 43.85 -2.91 29.91
C SER A 410 44.40 -1.49 29.96
N ASP A 411 45.71 -1.34 30.22
CA ASP A 411 46.44 -0.08 30.22
C ASP A 411 47.89 -0.27 29.77
N ALA A 412 48.50 0.76 29.18
CA ALA A 412 49.87 0.73 28.69
C ALA A 412 50.55 2.07 28.97
N PRO A 413 50.85 2.40 30.25
CA PRO A 413 51.50 3.64 30.59
C PRO A 413 52.87 3.73 29.96
N GLY A 414 53.18 4.89 29.30
CA GLY A 414 54.46 5.17 28.67
C GLY A 414 54.57 4.79 27.18
N LYS A 415 53.56 4.22 26.52
CA LYS A 415 53.54 3.94 25.09
C LYS A 415 52.90 5.09 24.29
N SER A 416 53.12 5.12 22.98
CA SER A 416 52.56 6.13 22.10
C SER A 416 51.04 6.17 22.09
N LYS A 417 50.44 7.35 21.83
CA LYS A 417 48.97 7.51 21.73
C LYS A 417 48.34 6.57 20.71
N ALA A 418 49.05 6.28 19.61
CA ALA A 418 48.58 5.32 18.59
C ALA A 418 48.51 3.90 19.11
N PHE A 419 49.52 3.45 19.89
CA PHE A 419 49.50 2.14 20.56
C PHE A 419 48.37 2.05 21.57
N TRP A 420 48.16 3.11 22.35
CA TRP A 420 47.05 3.16 23.31
C TRP A 420 45.70 3.06 22.63
N LEU A 421 45.52 3.74 21.49
CA LEU A 421 44.26 3.71 20.72
C LEU A 421 44.00 2.34 20.07
N CYS A 422 45.04 1.67 19.56
CA CYS A 422 44.86 0.45 18.77
C CYS A 422 45.09 -0.85 19.56
N CYS A 423 45.82 -0.83 20.69
CA CYS A 423 46.32 -2.03 21.33
C CYS A 423 46.03 -2.11 22.83
N THR A 424 45.09 -1.29 23.35
CA THR A 424 44.60 -1.38 24.74
C THR A 424 43.09 -1.44 24.79
N GLY A 425 42.51 -2.11 25.81
CA GLY A 425 41.07 -2.18 26.00
C GLY A 425 40.66 -3.10 27.15
N GLY A 426 39.37 -3.23 27.45
CA GLY A 426 38.85 -4.05 28.51
C GLY A 426 38.68 -3.32 29.85
N ARG A 427 38.58 -2.00 29.83
CA ARG A 427 38.35 -1.18 31.04
C ARG A 427 36.94 -1.41 31.57
N TYR A 428 36.79 -1.31 32.87
CA TYR A 428 35.50 -1.30 33.54
C TYR A 428 35.56 -0.45 34.80
N ASN A 429 34.40 -0.02 35.26
CA ASN A 429 34.31 0.79 36.46
C ASN A 429 34.59 -0.07 37.66
N GLN A 430 35.65 0.26 38.44
CA GLN A 430 36.09 -0.50 39.60
C GLN A 430 35.07 -0.53 40.74
N ASP A 431 34.30 0.52 40.92
CA ASP A 431 33.31 0.66 42.00
C ASP A 431 32.04 -0.16 41.70
N THR A 432 31.52 -0.05 40.47
CA THR A 432 30.27 -0.72 40.09
C THR A 432 30.49 -2.09 39.49
N LYS A 433 31.72 -2.45 39.13
CA LYS A 433 32.10 -3.68 38.40
C LYS A 433 31.33 -3.88 37.05
N LYS A 434 30.81 -2.81 36.49
CA LYS A 434 30.10 -2.77 35.21
C LYS A 434 30.97 -2.17 34.11
N GLU A 435 30.54 -2.30 32.85
CA GLU A 435 31.22 -1.60 31.74
C GLU A 435 31.12 -0.08 31.94
N GLU A 436 32.10 0.68 31.43
CA GLU A 436 32.04 2.14 31.49
C GLU A 436 30.82 2.66 30.73
N THR A 437 30.10 3.61 31.28
CA THR A 437 28.93 4.23 30.65
C THR A 437 29.32 5.05 29.44
N GLU A 438 28.63 4.87 28.31
CA GLU A 438 28.88 5.66 27.12
C GLU A 438 28.57 7.15 27.35
N PRO A 439 29.31 8.06 26.72
CA PRO A 439 29.13 9.53 26.92
C PRO A 439 27.71 10.01 26.61
N ILE A 440 27.04 9.40 25.62
CA ILE A 440 25.69 9.78 25.22
C ILE A 440 24.68 9.33 26.29
N SER A 441 24.85 8.16 26.89
CA SER A 441 24.01 7.74 28.02
C SER A 441 24.14 8.69 29.21
N SER A 442 25.38 9.15 29.50
CA SER A 442 25.63 10.16 30.52
C SER A 442 24.99 11.52 30.18
N PHE A 443 24.83 11.86 28.90
CA PHE A 443 24.09 13.07 28.47
C PHE A 443 22.62 13.00 28.86
N PHE A 444 21.95 11.85 28.66
CA PHE A 444 20.55 11.67 29.08
C PHE A 444 20.39 11.80 30.60
N GLU A 445 21.31 11.26 31.37
CA GLU A 445 21.26 11.30 32.83
C GLU A 445 21.54 12.71 33.39
N ARG A 446 22.60 13.38 32.89
CA ARG A 446 23.13 14.62 33.51
C ARG A 446 22.54 15.90 32.95
N PHE A 447 22.12 15.90 31.68
CA PHE A 447 21.65 17.11 31.00
C PHE A 447 20.20 17.01 30.57
N TYR A 448 19.85 16.01 29.75
CA TYR A 448 18.55 15.95 29.13
C TYR A 448 17.42 15.64 30.13
N GLY A 449 17.60 14.66 31.01
CA GLY A 449 16.61 14.29 32.03
C GLY A 449 16.28 15.43 32.98
N PRO A 450 17.30 16.07 33.63
CA PRO A 450 17.07 17.25 34.47
C PRO A 450 16.44 18.43 33.74
N PHE A 451 16.84 18.68 32.50
CA PHE A 451 16.26 19.73 31.67
C PHE A 451 14.77 19.45 31.41
N LEU A 452 14.41 18.23 31.08
CA LEU A 452 13.04 17.85 30.75
C LEU A 452 12.10 17.87 31.97
N THR A 453 12.64 17.56 33.16
CA THR A 453 11.86 17.54 34.40
C THR A 453 11.73 18.93 35.04
N HIS A 454 12.38 19.96 34.50
CA HIS A 454 12.27 21.34 35.01
C HIS A 454 10.86 21.92 34.72
N LYS A 455 10.32 22.70 35.67
CA LYS A 455 8.94 23.22 35.60
C LYS A 455 8.62 24.01 34.33
N VAL A 456 9.55 24.89 33.92
CA VAL A 456 9.37 25.74 32.71
C VAL A 456 9.39 24.88 31.46
N THR A 457 10.27 23.90 31.38
CA THR A 457 10.37 22.98 30.24
C THR A 457 9.12 22.14 30.10
N LYS A 458 8.51 21.70 31.20
CA LYS A 458 7.21 20.96 31.16
C LYS A 458 6.10 21.78 30.51
N VAL A 459 6.00 23.10 30.88
CA VAL A 459 5.02 24.00 30.24
C VAL A 459 5.28 24.13 28.75
N PHE A 460 6.55 24.31 28.34
CA PHE A 460 6.94 24.40 26.94
C PHE A 460 6.59 23.12 26.18
N VAL A 461 6.85 21.96 26.75
CA VAL A 461 6.48 20.66 26.17
C VAL A 461 4.97 20.53 25.95
N PHE A 462 4.15 21.04 26.90
CA PHE A 462 2.69 21.07 26.73
C PHE A 462 2.23 21.95 25.57
N VAL A 463 2.82 23.13 25.42
CA VAL A 463 2.51 24.04 24.32
C VAL A 463 2.92 23.43 22.97
N LEU A 464 4.10 22.81 22.93
CA LEU A 464 4.58 22.09 21.74
C LEU A 464 3.66 20.92 21.37
N TYR A 465 3.23 20.14 22.38
CA TYR A 465 2.28 19.04 22.19
C TYR A 465 0.91 19.52 21.67
N ALA A 466 0.40 20.64 22.21
CA ALA A 466 -0.85 21.22 21.74
C ALA A 466 -0.76 21.70 20.29
N GLY A 467 0.36 22.33 19.90
CA GLY A 467 0.64 22.73 18.53
C GLY A 467 0.73 21.52 17.57
N TYR A 468 1.44 20.47 17.97
CA TYR A 468 1.52 19.22 17.25
C TYR A 468 0.13 18.62 17.02
N LEU A 469 -0.70 18.52 18.09
CA LEU A 469 -2.04 17.92 18.00
C LEU A 469 -2.96 18.75 17.11
N ALA A 470 -2.90 20.07 17.19
CA ALA A 470 -3.69 20.97 16.34
C ALA A 470 -3.35 20.79 14.84
N ALA A 471 -2.06 20.74 14.50
CA ALA A 471 -1.60 20.49 13.14
C ALA A 471 -2.02 19.09 12.64
N SER A 472 -1.95 18.09 13.52
CA SER A 472 -2.35 16.72 13.22
C SER A 472 -3.84 16.61 12.90
N ILE A 473 -4.71 17.22 13.73
CA ILE A 473 -6.16 17.23 13.52
C ILE A 473 -6.49 17.97 12.22
N TYR A 474 -5.86 19.13 11.96
CA TYR A 474 -6.05 19.86 10.71
C TYR A 474 -5.71 18.99 9.49
N GLY A 475 -4.57 18.28 9.52
CA GLY A 475 -4.18 17.36 8.45
C GLY A 475 -5.18 16.21 8.25
N CYS A 476 -5.74 15.67 9.34
CA CYS A 476 -6.78 14.63 9.23
C CYS A 476 -8.06 15.13 8.56
N VAL A 477 -8.44 16.40 8.78
CA VAL A 477 -9.65 17.00 8.16
C VAL A 477 -9.51 17.17 6.65
N ILE A 478 -8.31 17.45 6.16
CA ILE A 478 -8.03 17.63 4.72
C ILE A 478 -7.58 16.37 4.01
N LEU A 479 -7.61 15.23 4.69
CA LEU A 479 -7.18 13.93 4.15
C LEU A 479 -8.05 13.56 2.94
N LYS A 480 -7.39 13.25 1.83
CA LYS A 480 -8.04 12.74 0.62
C LYS A 480 -8.02 11.22 0.60
N GLU A 481 -9.07 10.62 0.10
CA GLU A 481 -9.23 9.18 -0.03
C GLU A 481 -8.87 8.71 -1.44
N GLY A 482 -8.41 7.45 -1.54
CA GLY A 482 -8.27 6.70 -2.78
C GLY A 482 -6.89 6.70 -3.41
N LEU A 483 -6.65 5.62 -4.15
CA LEU A 483 -5.43 5.36 -4.90
C LEU A 483 -5.64 5.78 -6.36
N ASP A 484 -4.86 6.75 -6.82
CA ASP A 484 -4.79 7.07 -8.24
C ASP A 484 -4.05 5.93 -8.98
N THR A 485 -4.62 5.44 -10.06
CA THR A 485 -4.03 4.36 -10.88
C THR A 485 -2.66 4.73 -11.43
N LYS A 486 -2.38 6.02 -11.66
CA LYS A 486 -1.04 6.52 -12.02
C LYS A 486 0.02 6.15 -10.99
N ASN A 487 -0.34 6.09 -9.71
CA ASN A 487 0.56 5.79 -8.60
C ASN A 487 0.99 4.31 -8.53
N LEU A 488 0.35 3.42 -9.28
CA LEU A 488 0.76 2.02 -9.39
C LEU A 488 1.91 1.81 -10.36
N ALA A 489 2.12 2.75 -11.28
CA ALA A 489 3.23 2.73 -12.23
C ALA A 489 4.50 3.35 -11.66
N LEU A 490 5.65 3.05 -12.29
CA LEU A 490 6.90 3.76 -12.01
C LEU A 490 6.87 5.14 -12.66
N ASP A 491 7.50 6.14 -12.01
CA ASP A 491 7.49 7.53 -12.48
C ASP A 491 8.05 7.73 -13.89
N ASP A 492 9.00 6.90 -14.30
CA ASP A 492 9.62 6.91 -15.63
C ASP A 492 8.95 5.98 -16.64
N SER A 493 7.82 5.37 -16.27
CA SER A 493 7.05 4.48 -17.14
C SER A 493 6.35 5.25 -18.25
N TYR A 494 6.30 4.67 -19.45
CA TYR A 494 5.54 5.18 -20.59
C TYR A 494 4.06 5.40 -20.26
N ILE A 495 3.48 4.63 -19.31
CA ILE A 495 2.08 4.72 -18.93
C ILE A 495 1.75 6.07 -18.26
N ILE A 496 2.71 6.69 -17.57
CA ILE A 496 2.53 8.02 -16.97
C ILE A 496 2.32 9.07 -18.07
N ASN A 497 3.12 9.00 -19.14
CA ASN A 497 2.96 9.90 -20.27
C ASN A 497 1.61 9.67 -20.98
N TYR A 498 1.19 8.43 -21.11
CA TYR A 498 -0.13 8.09 -21.64
C TYR A 498 -1.25 8.73 -20.82
N TYR A 499 -1.29 8.53 -19.51
CA TYR A 499 -2.30 9.12 -18.63
C TYR A 499 -2.27 10.66 -18.64
N ASN A 500 -1.10 11.27 -18.75
CA ASN A 500 -1.01 12.73 -18.83
C ASN A 500 -1.65 13.27 -20.12
N HIS A 501 -1.41 12.62 -21.27
CA HIS A 501 -2.04 13.00 -22.52
C HIS A 501 -3.52 12.65 -22.57
N GLU A 502 -3.94 11.58 -21.93
CA GLU A 502 -5.35 11.24 -21.77
C GLU A 502 -6.09 12.33 -20.95
N GLU A 503 -5.52 12.73 -19.81
CA GLU A 503 -6.06 13.78 -18.96
C GLU A 503 -6.06 15.17 -19.69
N GLU A 504 -5.03 15.48 -20.47
CA GLU A 504 -4.93 16.74 -21.19
C GLU A 504 -5.94 16.86 -22.34
N HIS A 505 -6.20 15.78 -23.07
CA HIS A 505 -6.93 15.84 -24.33
C HIS A 505 -8.30 15.17 -24.30
N PHE A 506 -8.53 14.17 -23.40
CA PHE A 506 -9.75 13.37 -23.35
C PHE A 506 -10.56 13.55 -22.06
N ASN A 507 -10.29 14.61 -21.29
CA ASN A 507 -10.87 14.84 -19.97
C ASN A 507 -12.32 15.42 -19.99
N GLU A 508 -12.90 15.67 -21.16
CA GLU A 508 -14.24 16.27 -21.24
C GLU A 508 -15.34 15.25 -20.88
N TYR A 509 -15.26 14.05 -21.41
CA TYR A 509 -16.20 12.96 -21.17
C TYR A 509 -15.54 11.89 -20.30
N SER A 510 -16.37 11.28 -19.43
CA SER A 510 -15.97 10.18 -18.58
C SER A 510 -16.56 8.86 -19.09
N PHE A 511 -16.74 7.89 -18.23
CA PHE A 511 -17.29 6.59 -18.59
C PHE A 511 -18.78 6.64 -18.99
N SER A 512 -19.23 5.58 -19.65
CA SER A 512 -20.66 5.34 -19.91
C SER A 512 -21.17 4.25 -18.99
N ALA A 513 -21.96 4.63 -17.96
CA ALA A 513 -22.51 3.67 -17.01
C ALA A 513 -23.62 2.84 -17.64
N MET A 514 -23.64 1.52 -17.40
CA MET A 514 -24.74 0.63 -17.74
C MET A 514 -25.78 0.67 -16.64
N VAL A 515 -27.07 0.76 -17.02
CA VAL A 515 -28.21 0.65 -16.11
C VAL A 515 -29.08 -0.50 -16.56
N ALA A 516 -29.21 -1.54 -15.73
CA ALA A 516 -30.04 -2.70 -16.01
C ALA A 516 -31.38 -2.64 -15.28
N ILE A 517 -32.41 -3.14 -15.95
CA ILE A 517 -33.73 -3.43 -15.41
C ILE A 517 -33.80 -4.96 -15.27
N GLU A 518 -33.70 -5.47 -14.05
CA GLU A 518 -33.59 -6.92 -13.77
C GLU A 518 -34.93 -7.66 -13.89
N GLN A 519 -36.03 -6.96 -13.78
CA GLN A 519 -37.36 -7.58 -13.77
C GLN A 519 -38.01 -7.53 -15.15
N GLN A 520 -38.97 -8.44 -15.37
CA GLN A 520 -39.81 -8.38 -16.55
C GLN A 520 -40.64 -7.11 -16.51
N PHE A 521 -40.15 -6.05 -17.17
CA PHE A 521 -40.78 -4.76 -17.19
C PHE A 521 -41.82 -4.66 -18.32
N PRO A 522 -43.06 -4.18 -18.03
CA PRO A 522 -44.15 -4.12 -19.03
C PRO A 522 -44.03 -2.85 -19.88
N TYR A 523 -43.10 -2.82 -20.83
CA TYR A 523 -42.82 -1.67 -21.72
C TYR A 523 -44.04 -1.23 -22.55
N TRP A 524 -45.07 -2.09 -22.78
CA TRP A 524 -46.27 -1.76 -23.48
C TRP A 524 -47.25 -0.93 -22.67
N GLU A 525 -47.12 -0.90 -21.32
CA GLU A 525 -47.99 -0.12 -20.43
C GLU A 525 -47.52 1.32 -20.34
N LYS A 526 -48.41 2.27 -20.68
CA LYS A 526 -48.09 3.69 -20.72
C LYS A 526 -47.68 4.25 -19.35
N ASP A 527 -48.27 3.82 -18.28
CA ASP A 527 -47.96 4.31 -16.91
C ASP A 527 -46.60 3.80 -16.45
N GLN A 528 -46.27 2.56 -16.78
CA GLN A 528 -44.95 1.99 -16.46
C GLN A 528 -43.85 2.69 -17.25
N ARG A 529 -44.01 2.91 -18.55
CA ARG A 529 -43.06 3.71 -19.35
C ARG A 529 -42.88 5.11 -18.77
N LYS A 530 -43.97 5.76 -18.29
CA LYS A 530 -43.89 7.07 -17.65
C LYS A 530 -43.07 7.05 -16.36
N GLN A 531 -43.17 5.98 -15.55
CA GLN A 531 -42.35 5.79 -14.35
C GLN A 531 -40.88 5.62 -14.72
N LEU A 532 -40.56 4.79 -15.73
CA LEU A 532 -39.20 4.60 -16.21
C LEU A 532 -38.59 5.90 -16.77
N ASN A 533 -39.36 6.64 -17.57
CA ASN A 533 -38.95 7.95 -18.10
C ASN A 533 -38.72 8.97 -16.98
N SER A 534 -39.50 8.91 -15.88
CA SER A 534 -39.26 9.75 -14.70
C SER A 534 -37.90 9.38 -14.03
N CYS A 535 -37.59 8.08 -13.92
CA CYS A 535 -36.27 7.63 -13.41
C CYS A 535 -35.11 8.11 -14.30
N ILE A 536 -35.27 8.01 -15.63
CA ILE A 536 -34.25 8.52 -16.56
C ILE A 536 -34.05 10.02 -16.39
N SER A 537 -35.17 10.78 -16.29
CA SER A 537 -35.10 12.23 -16.05
C SER A 537 -34.40 12.57 -14.73
N SER A 538 -34.51 11.70 -13.71
CA SER A 538 -33.76 11.87 -12.45
C SER A 538 -32.24 11.70 -12.70
N PHE A 539 -31.81 10.72 -13.48
CA PHE A 539 -30.41 10.59 -13.87
C PHE A 539 -29.93 11.79 -14.72
N GLU A 540 -30.72 12.21 -15.68
CA GLU A 540 -30.40 13.36 -16.55
C GLU A 540 -30.34 14.69 -15.79
N SER A 541 -30.98 14.79 -14.63
CA SER A 541 -30.88 15.96 -13.76
C SER A 541 -29.53 16.08 -13.05
N LEU A 542 -28.75 15.01 -13.00
CA LEU A 542 -27.39 14.99 -12.43
C LEU A 542 -26.46 15.82 -13.33
N LYS A 543 -25.70 16.72 -12.72
CA LYS A 543 -24.82 17.67 -13.44
C LYS A 543 -23.79 17.03 -14.36
N PHE A 544 -23.40 15.78 -14.07
CA PHE A 544 -22.39 15.03 -14.79
C PHE A 544 -22.98 14.08 -15.84
N VAL A 545 -24.28 13.85 -15.88
CA VAL A 545 -24.91 13.05 -16.95
C VAL A 545 -25.15 13.96 -18.16
N ASN A 546 -24.64 13.54 -19.30
CA ASN A 546 -24.74 14.31 -20.55
C ASN A 546 -25.86 13.82 -21.44
N ASN A 547 -26.01 12.50 -21.59
CA ASN A 547 -26.98 11.89 -22.51
C ASN A 547 -27.36 10.49 -22.07
N THR A 548 -28.56 10.07 -22.35
CA THR A 548 -29.06 8.72 -22.12
C THR A 548 -29.24 7.98 -23.45
N MET A 549 -28.66 6.80 -23.56
CA MET A 549 -28.80 5.92 -24.72
C MET A 549 -29.63 4.70 -24.33
N ALA A 550 -30.94 4.78 -24.57
CA ALA A 550 -31.90 3.72 -24.22
C ALA A 550 -32.59 3.18 -25.49
N TRP A 551 -32.47 1.87 -25.74
CA TRP A 551 -33.07 1.21 -26.89
C TRP A 551 -34.59 1.45 -26.99
N PHE A 552 -35.30 1.50 -25.86
CA PHE A 552 -36.75 1.68 -25.84
C PHE A 552 -37.16 3.12 -26.21
N ILE A 553 -36.35 4.14 -25.90
CA ILE A 553 -36.60 5.52 -26.37
C ILE A 553 -36.45 5.58 -27.90
N PHE A 554 -35.41 4.95 -28.43
CA PHE A 554 -35.22 4.85 -29.88
C PHE A 554 -36.34 4.07 -30.54
N PHE A 555 -36.85 3.02 -29.93
CA PHE A 555 -37.98 2.25 -30.41
C PHE A 555 -39.30 3.03 -30.35
N GLU A 556 -39.57 3.77 -29.25
CA GLU A 556 -40.77 4.66 -29.17
C GLU A 556 -40.77 5.67 -30.32
N ASN A 557 -39.66 6.37 -30.53
CA ASN A 557 -39.52 7.35 -31.63
C ASN A 557 -39.71 6.68 -33.02
N TYR A 558 -39.18 5.47 -33.21
CA TYR A 558 -39.39 4.70 -34.44
C TYR A 558 -40.87 4.32 -34.61
N ALA A 559 -41.52 3.86 -33.53
CA ALA A 559 -42.93 3.46 -33.57
C ALA A 559 -43.86 4.66 -33.86
N GLU A 560 -43.61 5.78 -33.22
CA GLU A 560 -44.36 7.05 -33.49
C GLU A 560 -44.17 7.54 -34.93
N GLY A 561 -42.92 7.60 -35.40
CA GLY A 561 -42.59 8.03 -36.76
C GLY A 561 -43.22 7.16 -37.87
N ASN A 562 -43.45 5.87 -37.60
CA ASN A 562 -44.04 4.91 -38.53
C ASN A 562 -45.48 4.54 -38.18
N ASN A 563 -46.17 5.24 -37.28
CA ASN A 563 -47.55 4.98 -36.83
C ASN A 563 -47.81 3.52 -36.40
N LYS A 564 -46.88 2.92 -35.71
CA LYS A 564 -46.99 1.53 -35.25
C LYS A 564 -47.57 1.46 -33.83
N PRO A 565 -48.61 0.60 -33.58
CA PRO A 565 -49.19 0.45 -32.24
C PRO A 565 -48.22 -0.26 -31.32
N ILE A 566 -48.11 0.17 -30.06
CA ILE A 566 -47.28 -0.41 -29.02
C ILE A 566 -48.02 -0.55 -27.68
N SER A 567 -49.39 -0.60 -27.75
CA SER A 567 -50.23 -0.56 -26.56
C SER A 567 -50.50 -1.90 -25.92
N SER A 568 -50.21 -3.00 -26.60
CA SER A 568 -50.33 -4.36 -26.07
C SER A 568 -48.98 -5.12 -26.16
N GLN A 569 -48.77 -6.10 -25.32
CA GLN A 569 -47.54 -6.91 -25.30
C GLN A 569 -47.26 -7.49 -26.68
N GLU A 570 -48.25 -8.04 -27.34
CA GLU A 570 -48.10 -8.69 -28.63
C GLU A 570 -47.72 -7.69 -29.74
N GLU A 571 -48.39 -6.57 -29.82
CA GLU A 571 -48.07 -5.49 -30.76
C GLU A 571 -46.65 -4.92 -30.51
N PHE A 572 -46.30 -4.69 -29.25
CA PHE A 572 -45.00 -4.19 -28.86
C PHE A 572 -43.89 -5.14 -29.36
N LEU A 573 -43.97 -6.45 -29.01
CA LEU A 573 -42.96 -7.42 -29.38
C LEU A 573 -42.91 -7.70 -30.89
N ASN A 574 -44.06 -7.68 -31.59
CA ASN A 574 -44.11 -7.85 -33.06
C ASN A 574 -43.47 -6.67 -33.80
N ASN A 575 -43.55 -5.46 -33.25
CA ASN A 575 -42.95 -4.26 -33.85
C ASN A 575 -41.48 -4.08 -33.42
N LEU A 576 -41.06 -4.57 -32.23
CA LEU A 576 -39.71 -4.48 -31.71
C LEU A 576 -38.74 -5.38 -32.50
N LYS A 577 -39.13 -6.63 -32.82
CA LYS A 577 -38.24 -7.57 -33.53
C LYS A 577 -37.74 -7.07 -34.88
N PRO A 578 -38.57 -6.49 -35.77
CA PRO A 578 -38.10 -5.86 -36.99
C PRO A 578 -37.17 -4.64 -36.75
N PHE A 579 -37.45 -3.85 -35.72
CA PHE A 579 -36.63 -2.68 -35.33
C PHE A 579 -35.21 -3.12 -34.92
N LEU A 580 -35.08 -4.16 -34.12
CA LEU A 580 -33.77 -4.67 -33.69
C LEU A 580 -32.93 -5.25 -34.85
N ASN A 581 -33.57 -5.68 -35.96
CA ASN A 581 -32.85 -6.12 -37.15
C ASN A 581 -32.14 -4.98 -37.90
N PHE A 582 -32.57 -3.72 -37.71
CA PHE A 582 -31.90 -2.55 -38.28
C PHE A 582 -30.61 -2.20 -37.53
N ASP A 583 -30.60 -2.41 -36.21
CA ASP A 583 -29.42 -2.18 -35.37
C ASP A 583 -29.17 -3.39 -34.46
N PRO A 584 -28.33 -4.33 -34.90
CA PRO A 584 -28.01 -5.54 -34.11
C PRO A 584 -27.36 -5.25 -32.76
N PHE A 585 -26.73 -4.09 -32.57
CA PHE A 585 -26.14 -3.71 -31.28
C PHE A 585 -27.22 -3.48 -30.23
N LEU A 586 -28.34 -2.87 -30.59
CA LEU A 586 -29.45 -2.69 -29.64
C LEU A 586 -30.10 -4.02 -29.21
N ALA A 587 -30.00 -5.05 -30.02
CA ALA A 587 -30.51 -6.39 -29.66
C ALA A 587 -29.74 -7.01 -28.48
N GLN A 588 -28.48 -6.65 -28.28
CA GLN A 588 -27.67 -7.12 -27.13
C GLN A 588 -28.10 -6.49 -25.79
N ASP A 589 -28.88 -5.41 -25.85
CA ASP A 589 -29.33 -4.70 -24.66
C ASP A 589 -30.62 -5.28 -24.09
N ILE A 590 -31.13 -6.36 -24.71
CA ILE A 590 -32.37 -7.02 -24.32
C ILE A 590 -32.10 -8.51 -24.15
N GLN A 591 -32.34 -9.02 -22.95
CA GLN A 591 -32.32 -10.46 -22.66
C GLN A 591 -33.73 -11.02 -22.84
N TRP A 592 -33.83 -12.13 -23.60
CA TRP A 592 -35.08 -12.79 -23.91
C TRP A 592 -35.30 -14.05 -23.08
N THR A 593 -36.54 -14.27 -22.63
CA THR A 593 -36.93 -15.58 -22.09
C THR A 593 -37.10 -16.60 -23.23
N PRO A 594 -37.04 -17.92 -22.95
CA PRO A 594 -37.32 -18.95 -23.97
C PRO A 594 -38.71 -18.78 -24.66
N ASP A 595 -39.66 -18.20 -23.96
CA ASP A 595 -41.02 -17.90 -24.48
C ASP A 595 -41.09 -16.62 -25.33
N GLY A 596 -39.95 -15.94 -25.57
CA GLY A 596 -39.84 -14.76 -26.42
C GLY A 596 -40.33 -13.46 -25.77
N LYS A 597 -40.39 -13.39 -24.44
CA LYS A 597 -40.63 -12.18 -23.65
C LYS A 597 -39.34 -11.53 -23.21
N ILE A 598 -39.36 -10.25 -22.90
CA ILE A 598 -38.22 -9.51 -22.35
C ILE A 598 -38.01 -9.94 -20.89
N GLN A 599 -36.87 -10.51 -20.57
CA GLN A 599 -36.51 -10.92 -19.23
C GLN A 599 -35.80 -9.76 -18.47
N ALA A 600 -34.81 -9.15 -19.08
CA ALA A 600 -34.07 -8.03 -18.58
C ALA A 600 -33.68 -7.11 -19.74
N SER A 601 -33.40 -5.86 -19.46
CA SER A 601 -32.83 -4.96 -20.46
C SER A 601 -31.87 -3.99 -19.80
N ARG A 602 -31.00 -3.35 -20.64
CA ARG A 602 -30.08 -2.31 -20.17
C ARG A 602 -30.11 -1.09 -21.07
N PHE A 603 -29.69 0.02 -20.52
CA PHE A 603 -29.43 1.28 -21.22
C PHE A 603 -28.17 1.93 -20.67
N PHE A 604 -27.68 2.98 -21.29
CA PHE A 604 -26.41 3.61 -20.99
C PHE A 604 -26.57 5.08 -20.65
N LEU A 605 -25.82 5.52 -19.65
CA LEU A 605 -25.71 6.93 -19.24
C LEU A 605 -24.31 7.43 -19.57
N GLN A 606 -24.18 8.32 -20.52
CA GLN A 606 -22.93 8.99 -20.83
C GLN A 606 -22.65 10.08 -19.80
N THR A 607 -21.44 10.06 -19.21
CA THR A 607 -21.07 11.05 -18.19
C THR A 607 -20.00 12.03 -18.69
N LYS A 608 -19.94 13.21 -18.05
CA LYS A 608 -18.90 14.23 -18.21
C LYS A 608 -17.98 14.24 -16.99
N ASN A 609 -16.72 14.53 -17.19
CA ASN A 609 -15.71 14.53 -16.13
C ASN A 609 -15.63 15.86 -15.37
N ASN A 610 -16.76 16.30 -14.81
CA ASN A 610 -16.88 17.54 -14.02
C ASN A 610 -17.01 17.28 -12.50
N VAL A 611 -17.05 16.02 -12.11
CA VAL A 611 -17.14 15.53 -10.72
C VAL A 611 -16.18 14.32 -10.59
N PRO A 612 -15.54 14.07 -9.44
CA PRO A 612 -14.72 12.86 -9.24
C PRO A 612 -15.51 11.58 -9.55
N MET A 613 -14.88 10.62 -10.22
CA MET A 613 -15.56 9.41 -10.71
C MET A 613 -16.16 8.56 -9.57
N ALA A 614 -15.52 8.54 -8.40
CA ALA A 614 -16.06 7.86 -7.23
C ALA A 614 -17.37 8.49 -6.73
N ASP A 615 -17.47 9.81 -6.74
CA ASP A 615 -18.69 10.53 -6.35
C ASP A 615 -19.80 10.30 -7.39
N MET A 616 -19.47 10.28 -8.69
CA MET A 616 -20.42 9.90 -9.74
C MET A 616 -21.01 8.51 -9.50
N MET A 617 -20.17 7.52 -9.18
CA MET A 617 -20.61 6.16 -8.87
C MET A 617 -21.61 6.16 -7.69
N VAL A 618 -21.28 6.85 -6.61
CA VAL A 618 -22.15 6.91 -5.41
C VAL A 618 -23.48 7.58 -5.74
N GLU A 619 -23.47 8.71 -6.46
CA GLU A 619 -24.72 9.40 -6.84
C GLU A 619 -25.56 8.60 -7.84
N LEU A 620 -24.94 7.90 -8.80
CA LEU A 620 -25.66 7.03 -9.74
C LEU A 620 -26.38 5.88 -9.01
N ARG A 621 -25.69 5.20 -8.08
CA ARG A 621 -26.30 4.13 -7.27
C ARG A 621 -27.45 4.67 -6.41
N LYS A 622 -27.22 5.79 -5.74
CA LYS A 622 -28.27 6.44 -4.93
C LYS A 622 -29.49 6.80 -5.76
N THR A 623 -29.30 7.38 -6.95
CA THR A 623 -30.42 7.72 -7.84
C THR A 623 -31.16 6.47 -8.31
N ALA A 624 -30.47 5.36 -8.54
CA ALA A 624 -31.09 4.07 -8.88
C ALA A 624 -31.94 3.53 -7.73
N GLU A 625 -31.46 3.59 -6.49
CA GLU A 625 -32.18 3.16 -5.28
C GLU A 625 -33.44 4.00 -5.02
N GLU A 626 -33.38 5.31 -5.33
CA GLU A 626 -34.52 6.24 -5.15
C GLU A 626 -35.61 6.10 -6.25
N CYS A 627 -35.31 5.35 -7.33
CA CYS A 627 -36.27 5.14 -8.41
C CYS A 627 -37.43 4.20 -8.03
N SER A 628 -38.58 4.41 -8.67
CA SER A 628 -39.76 3.56 -8.53
C SER A 628 -39.62 2.20 -9.25
N VAL A 629 -38.66 2.09 -10.15
CA VAL A 629 -38.30 0.88 -10.90
C VAL A 629 -36.98 0.38 -10.32
N GLU A 630 -36.85 -0.91 -10.08
CA GLU A 630 -35.64 -1.54 -9.57
C GLU A 630 -34.55 -1.50 -10.67
N LEU A 631 -33.52 -0.71 -10.43
CA LEU A 631 -32.44 -0.44 -11.37
C LEU A 631 -31.10 -0.83 -10.76
N LEU A 632 -30.27 -1.50 -11.52
CA LEU A 632 -28.90 -1.82 -11.18
C LEU A 632 -27.95 -1.01 -12.06
N VAL A 633 -27.03 -0.26 -11.44
CA VAL A 633 -26.05 0.57 -12.17
C VAL A 633 -24.66 -0.07 -12.05
N TYR A 634 -23.96 -0.18 -13.16
CA TYR A 634 -22.62 -0.77 -13.20
C TYR A 634 -21.73 -0.14 -14.27
N HIS A 635 -20.45 -0.08 -13.99
CA HIS A 635 -19.36 0.12 -14.95
C HIS A 635 -18.12 -0.65 -14.47
N PRO A 636 -17.27 -1.22 -15.34
CA PRO A 636 -16.06 -1.97 -14.95
C PRO A 636 -15.16 -1.21 -13.98
N SER A 637 -14.97 0.09 -14.17
CA SER A 637 -14.15 0.94 -13.29
C SER A 637 -14.71 1.10 -11.86
N PHE A 638 -15.99 0.78 -11.61
CA PHE A 638 -16.59 0.85 -10.26
C PHE A 638 -15.89 -0.07 -9.27
N ILE A 639 -15.33 -1.17 -9.75
CA ILE A 639 -14.55 -2.10 -8.94
C ILE A 639 -13.36 -1.38 -8.27
N TYR A 640 -12.71 -0.48 -9.01
CA TYR A 640 -11.59 0.32 -8.50
C TYR A 640 -12.06 1.48 -7.61
N PHE A 641 -13.27 2.01 -7.86
CA PHE A 641 -13.81 3.13 -7.07
C PHE A 641 -14.48 2.67 -5.77
N ASP A 642 -14.90 1.43 -5.65
CA ASP A 642 -15.42 0.87 -4.39
C ASP A 642 -14.43 1.01 -3.23
N GLN A 643 -13.11 1.04 -3.49
CA GLN A 643 -12.14 1.28 -2.43
C GLN A 643 -12.34 2.64 -1.73
N TYR A 644 -12.72 3.69 -2.46
CA TYR A 644 -12.94 5.04 -1.90
C TYR A 644 -14.05 5.06 -0.86
N THR A 645 -15.11 4.27 -1.05
CA THR A 645 -16.26 4.23 -0.13
C THR A 645 -16.00 3.40 1.12
N VAL A 646 -15.05 2.47 1.05
CA VAL A 646 -14.82 1.44 2.09
C VAL A 646 -13.55 1.70 2.89
N ILE A 647 -12.54 2.38 2.29
CA ILE A 647 -11.19 2.50 2.87
C ILE A 647 -11.18 3.23 4.21
N LEU A 648 -11.91 4.34 4.34
CA LEU A 648 -11.95 5.15 5.56
C LEU A 648 -12.56 4.36 6.72
N ASN A 649 -13.72 3.75 6.51
CA ASN A 649 -14.42 2.97 7.53
C ASN A 649 -13.58 1.78 7.99
N ASN A 650 -12.97 1.04 7.05
CA ASN A 650 -12.11 -0.10 7.37
C ASN A 650 -10.84 0.34 8.11
N THR A 651 -10.23 1.45 7.71
CA THR A 651 -9.05 1.99 8.40
C THR A 651 -9.40 2.36 9.84
N ILE A 652 -10.48 3.10 10.06
CA ILE A 652 -10.92 3.49 11.40
C ILE A 652 -11.23 2.25 12.26
N GLN A 653 -11.99 1.27 11.70
CA GLN A 653 -12.34 0.04 12.41
C GLN A 653 -11.09 -0.75 12.80
N THR A 654 -10.16 -0.95 11.86
CA THR A 654 -8.92 -1.70 12.11
C THR A 654 -8.06 -1.02 13.16
N MET A 655 -7.89 0.31 13.07
CA MET A 655 -7.11 1.09 14.03
C MET A 655 -7.73 1.08 15.42
N LEU A 656 -9.05 1.27 15.52
CA LEU A 656 -9.77 1.23 16.80
C LEU A 656 -9.65 -0.16 17.47
N THR A 657 -9.85 -1.21 16.69
CA THR A 657 -9.73 -2.59 17.16
C THR A 657 -8.30 -2.86 17.65
N ALA A 658 -7.29 -2.43 16.91
CA ALA A 658 -5.90 -2.60 17.31
C ALA A 658 -5.56 -1.80 18.57
N VAL A 659 -6.02 -0.56 18.73
CA VAL A 659 -5.84 0.24 19.95
C VAL A 659 -6.48 -0.45 21.17
N ILE A 660 -7.68 -1.03 21.02
CA ILE A 660 -8.34 -1.79 22.10
C ILE A 660 -7.52 -3.03 22.48
N VAL A 661 -7.01 -3.77 21.51
CA VAL A 661 -6.16 -4.94 21.74
C VAL A 661 -4.86 -4.52 22.45
N MET A 662 -4.24 -3.41 22.01
CA MET A 662 -3.02 -2.87 22.65
C MET A 662 -3.29 -2.44 24.10
N LEU A 663 -4.45 -1.83 24.38
CA LEU A 663 -4.86 -1.52 25.76
C LEU A 663 -4.95 -2.80 26.61
N ALA A 664 -5.59 -3.84 26.08
CA ALA A 664 -5.74 -5.11 26.80
C ALA A 664 -4.37 -5.74 27.11
N ILE A 665 -3.47 -5.77 26.13
CA ILE A 665 -2.10 -6.30 26.30
C ILE A 665 -1.31 -5.46 27.31
N SER A 666 -1.35 -4.14 27.17
CA SER A 666 -0.65 -3.22 28.08
C SER A 666 -1.12 -3.37 29.52
N LEU A 667 -2.42 -3.55 29.76
CA LEU A 667 -2.99 -3.78 31.10
C LEU A 667 -2.56 -5.13 31.70
N VAL A 668 -2.29 -6.14 30.89
CA VAL A 668 -1.82 -7.46 31.34
C VAL A 668 -0.32 -7.45 31.63
N LEU A 669 0.47 -6.75 30.82
CA LEU A 669 1.93 -6.84 30.84
C LEU A 669 2.60 -5.70 31.61
N ILE A 670 1.99 -4.51 31.70
CA ILE A 670 2.53 -3.37 32.47
C ILE A 670 1.85 -3.33 33.84
N PRO A 671 2.62 -3.40 34.96
CA PRO A 671 2.05 -3.55 36.31
C PRO A 671 1.25 -2.35 36.82
N ASP A 672 1.36 -1.18 36.21
CA ASP A 672 0.66 0.04 36.57
C ASP A 672 -0.36 0.44 35.49
N PRO A 673 -1.68 0.41 35.81
CA PRO A 673 -2.73 0.74 34.84
C PRO A 673 -2.66 2.18 34.32
N LEU A 674 -2.11 3.11 35.13
CA LEU A 674 -1.92 4.49 34.69
C LEU A 674 -0.87 4.59 33.58
N CYS A 675 0.23 3.84 33.69
CA CYS A 675 1.25 3.77 32.67
C CYS A 675 0.71 3.09 31.40
N SER A 676 -0.14 2.06 31.52
CA SER A 676 -0.81 1.42 30.37
C SER A 676 -1.71 2.43 29.64
N LEU A 677 -2.45 3.26 30.36
CA LEU A 677 -3.25 4.34 29.74
C LEU A 677 -2.38 5.41 29.07
N CYS A 678 -1.22 5.73 29.64
CA CYS A 678 -0.27 6.66 29.00
C CYS A 678 0.29 6.09 27.69
N VAL A 679 0.58 4.79 27.64
CA VAL A 679 1.01 4.12 26.40
C VAL A 679 -0.08 4.20 25.33
N VAL A 680 -1.32 3.86 25.66
CA VAL A 680 -2.44 3.92 24.69
C VAL A 680 -2.70 5.35 24.23
N PHE A 681 -2.64 6.32 25.14
CA PHE A 681 -2.74 7.73 24.77
C PHE A 681 -1.65 8.15 23.79
N ALA A 682 -0.41 7.71 24.00
CA ALA A 682 0.70 7.95 23.09
C ALA A 682 0.45 7.30 21.72
N ILE A 683 -0.03 6.05 21.67
CA ILE A 683 -0.36 5.34 20.44
C ILE A 683 -1.39 6.15 19.63
N VAL A 684 -2.51 6.53 20.25
CA VAL A 684 -3.57 7.30 19.58
C VAL A 684 -3.03 8.65 19.09
N SER A 685 -2.21 9.31 19.89
CA SER A 685 -1.58 10.58 19.52
C SER A 685 -0.63 10.45 18.33
N VAL A 686 0.23 9.41 18.32
CA VAL A 686 1.16 9.16 17.21
C VAL A 686 0.39 8.81 15.95
N ILE A 687 -0.63 7.95 16.03
CA ILE A 687 -1.48 7.59 14.89
C ILE A 687 -2.14 8.85 14.29
N THR A 688 -2.76 9.69 15.13
CA THR A 688 -3.38 10.94 14.69
C THR A 688 -2.35 11.86 14.05
N GLY A 689 -1.16 11.94 14.63
CA GLY A 689 -0.04 12.69 14.06
C GLY A 689 0.39 12.20 12.69
N VAL A 690 0.62 10.91 12.56
CA VAL A 690 1.04 10.30 11.30
C VAL A 690 -0.02 10.50 10.23
N THR A 691 -1.29 10.21 10.54
CA THR A 691 -2.41 10.39 9.60
C THR A 691 -2.55 11.85 9.15
N GLY A 692 -2.45 12.80 10.07
CA GLY A 692 -2.53 14.22 9.73
C GLY A 692 -1.34 14.70 8.91
N PHE A 693 -0.11 14.39 9.35
CA PHE A 693 1.08 14.86 8.65
C PHE A 693 1.35 14.13 7.33
N MET A 694 0.92 12.87 7.14
CA MET A 694 0.99 12.22 5.84
C MET A 694 0.13 12.95 4.81
N SER A 695 -1.07 13.39 5.20
CA SER A 695 -1.96 14.21 4.35
C SER A 695 -1.30 15.53 3.96
N LEU A 696 -0.69 16.24 4.92
CA LEU A 696 0.08 17.47 4.67
C LEU A 696 1.31 17.22 3.77
N TRP A 697 1.83 16.00 3.75
CA TRP A 697 2.96 15.59 2.89
C TRP A 697 2.49 15.01 1.53
N GLY A 698 1.21 15.17 1.19
CA GLY A 698 0.65 14.77 -0.09
C GLY A 698 0.50 13.25 -0.27
N VAL A 699 0.17 12.54 0.81
CA VAL A 699 -0.16 11.11 0.78
C VAL A 699 -1.66 10.97 1.04
N ASN A 700 -2.36 10.28 0.14
CA ASN A 700 -3.78 9.98 0.27
C ASN A 700 -4.01 8.77 1.19
N LEU A 701 -5.26 8.61 1.66
CA LEU A 701 -5.70 7.40 2.33
C LEU A 701 -6.09 6.35 1.29
N ASP A 702 -5.22 5.40 1.08
CA ASP A 702 -5.36 4.29 0.15
C ASP A 702 -4.95 2.96 0.82
N SER A 703 -5.05 1.84 0.12
CA SER A 703 -4.66 0.53 0.66
C SER A 703 -3.17 0.49 1.07
N ILE A 704 -2.30 1.23 0.37
CA ILE A 704 -0.86 1.29 0.66
C ILE A 704 -0.61 2.09 1.95
N SER A 705 -1.24 3.25 2.09
CA SER A 705 -1.15 4.05 3.31
C SER A 705 -1.80 3.35 4.50
N MET A 706 -2.91 2.62 4.27
CA MET A 706 -3.56 1.80 5.30
C MET A 706 -2.63 0.71 5.85
N ILE A 707 -1.88 -0.01 5.00
CA ILE A 707 -0.84 -0.95 5.42
C ILE A 707 0.13 -0.27 6.41
N ASN A 708 0.63 0.89 6.00
CA ASN A 708 1.60 1.64 6.80
C ASN A 708 1.00 2.16 8.12
N LEU A 709 -0.27 2.58 8.12
CA LEU A 709 -0.95 3.02 9.34
C LEU A 709 -1.18 1.85 10.34
N VAL A 710 -1.48 0.65 9.86
CA VAL A 710 -1.54 -0.55 10.72
C VAL A 710 -0.19 -0.83 11.37
N MET A 711 0.91 -0.69 10.62
CA MET A 711 2.26 -0.81 11.18
C MET A 711 2.58 0.28 12.21
N CYS A 712 2.08 1.49 12.01
CA CYS A 712 2.30 2.60 12.95
C CYS A 712 1.90 2.26 14.38
N ILE A 713 0.89 1.40 14.55
CA ILE A 713 0.40 1.00 15.86
C ILE A 713 1.50 0.26 16.61
N GLY A 714 2.15 -0.72 15.97
CA GLY A 714 3.27 -1.47 16.55
C GLY A 714 4.44 -0.54 16.91
N PHE A 715 5.00 0.15 15.93
CA PHE A 715 6.12 1.09 16.16
C PHE A 715 5.86 2.15 17.24
N SER A 716 4.61 2.63 17.40
CA SER A 716 4.29 3.60 18.44
C SER A 716 4.30 2.99 19.84
N VAL A 717 4.02 1.69 19.95
CA VAL A 717 4.13 0.95 21.21
C VAL A 717 5.59 0.83 21.66
N ASP A 718 6.50 0.49 20.73
CA ASP A 718 7.90 0.20 21.06
C ASP A 718 8.57 1.32 21.84
N PHE A 719 8.54 2.55 21.30
CA PHE A 719 9.14 3.70 21.97
C PHE A 719 8.46 4.04 23.31
N SER A 720 7.13 3.84 23.38
CA SER A 720 6.32 4.20 24.54
C SER A 720 6.41 3.19 25.67
N ALA A 721 6.30 1.88 25.34
CA ALA A 721 6.28 0.80 26.30
C ALA A 721 7.61 0.65 27.04
N HIS A 722 8.74 0.75 26.32
CA HIS A 722 10.06 0.64 26.93
C HIS A 722 10.31 1.69 28.01
N ILE A 723 9.98 2.95 27.74
CA ILE A 723 10.15 4.04 28.70
C ILE A 723 9.18 3.89 29.88
N CYS A 724 7.92 3.53 29.64
CA CYS A 724 6.93 3.29 30.67
C CYS A 724 7.32 2.10 31.57
N TYR A 725 7.76 0.98 31.00
CA TYR A 725 8.22 -0.18 31.76
C TYR A 725 9.44 0.17 32.63
N SER A 726 10.43 0.88 32.11
CA SER A 726 11.61 1.31 32.87
C SER A 726 11.25 2.29 33.97
N PHE A 727 10.29 3.19 33.73
CA PHE A 727 9.79 4.13 34.77
C PHE A 727 9.10 3.39 35.94
N VAL A 728 8.28 2.37 35.66
CA VAL A 728 7.60 1.57 36.68
C VAL A 728 8.60 0.71 37.46
N SER A 729 9.58 0.15 36.81
CA SER A 729 10.60 -0.76 37.38
C SER A 729 11.66 -0.01 38.20
N SER A 730 11.71 1.33 38.12
CA SER A 730 12.66 2.15 38.89
C SER A 730 12.43 2.06 40.42
N PRO A 731 13.48 1.80 41.21
CA PRO A 731 13.39 1.74 42.67
C PRO A 731 13.24 3.13 43.34
N LYS A 732 13.40 4.21 42.56
CA LYS A 732 13.32 5.59 43.07
C LYS A 732 11.91 5.92 43.59
N SER A 733 11.83 6.92 44.46
CA SER A 733 10.56 7.31 45.04
C SER A 733 9.92 8.53 44.39
N ASP A 734 10.71 9.44 43.80
CA ASP A 734 10.23 10.65 43.12
C ASP A 734 9.99 10.41 41.61
N GLY A 735 8.89 10.94 41.07
CA GLY A 735 8.53 10.78 39.67
C GLY A 735 9.54 11.40 38.70
N ASN A 736 10.17 12.52 39.08
CA ASN A 736 11.21 13.13 38.26
C ASN A 736 12.48 12.27 38.22
N GLU A 737 12.91 11.73 39.39
CA GLU A 737 14.06 10.83 39.45
C GLU A 737 13.82 9.52 38.67
N LYS A 738 12.59 8.97 38.72
CA LYS A 738 12.21 7.81 37.92
C LYS A 738 12.30 8.09 36.40
N ALA A 739 11.83 9.25 35.97
CA ALA A 739 11.91 9.66 34.55
C ALA A 739 13.37 9.85 34.12
N ILE A 740 14.21 10.46 34.93
CA ILE A 740 15.63 10.64 34.64
C ILE A 740 16.32 9.27 34.56
N GLU A 741 16.04 8.34 35.46
CA GLU A 741 16.62 7.00 35.45
C GLU A 741 16.14 6.19 34.21
N ALA A 742 14.85 6.25 33.86
CA ALA A 742 14.33 5.61 32.67
C ALA A 742 15.02 6.12 31.39
N LEU A 743 15.19 7.44 31.27
CA LEU A 743 15.89 8.06 30.13
C LEU A 743 17.40 7.73 30.12
N ALA A 744 18.04 7.67 31.27
CA ALA A 744 19.46 7.26 31.38
C ALA A 744 19.67 5.80 30.93
N ILE A 745 18.67 4.93 31.18
CA ILE A 745 18.74 3.51 30.85
C ILE A 745 18.43 3.23 29.36
N LEU A 746 17.36 3.82 28.84
CA LEU A 746 16.79 3.46 27.53
C LEU A 746 16.83 4.62 26.52
N GLY A 747 17.11 5.85 26.95
CA GLY A 747 17.11 6.99 26.02
C GLY A 747 18.10 6.82 24.86
N TYR A 748 19.30 6.32 25.13
CA TYR A 748 20.31 6.11 24.08
C TYR A 748 19.98 4.91 23.18
N PRO A 749 19.64 3.71 23.65
CA PRO A 749 19.18 2.62 22.82
C PRO A 749 18.01 2.98 21.91
N VAL A 750 16.99 3.64 22.45
CA VAL A 750 15.82 4.12 21.69
C VAL A 750 16.22 5.10 20.58
N LEU A 751 17.12 6.03 20.87
CA LEU A 751 17.65 6.96 19.87
C LEU A 751 18.46 6.23 18.77
N GLN A 752 19.29 5.24 19.16
CA GLN A 752 20.07 4.45 18.19
C GLN A 752 19.16 3.65 17.26
N GLY A 753 18.14 2.99 17.81
CA GLY A 753 17.15 2.24 17.04
C GLY A 753 16.41 3.14 16.05
N ALA A 754 15.87 4.26 16.54
CA ALA A 754 15.18 5.22 15.67
C ALA A 754 16.08 5.73 14.52
N LEU A 755 17.33 6.09 14.80
CA LEU A 755 18.27 6.56 13.78
C LEU A 755 18.65 5.44 12.80
N SER A 756 18.85 4.21 13.26
CA SER A 756 19.18 3.07 12.40
C SER A 756 18.03 2.75 11.44
N THR A 757 16.79 2.79 11.93
CA THR A 757 15.59 2.55 11.11
C THR A 757 15.38 3.66 10.09
N ILE A 758 15.55 4.94 10.48
CA ILE A 758 15.51 6.06 9.52
C ILE A 758 16.55 5.86 8.42
N LEU A 759 17.79 5.51 8.76
CA LEU A 759 18.84 5.25 7.78
C LEU A 759 18.53 4.07 6.87
N GLY A 760 17.89 3.03 7.41
CA GLY A 760 17.45 1.86 6.64
C GLY A 760 16.37 2.20 5.60
N VAL A 761 15.41 3.05 5.96
CA VAL A 761 14.28 3.39 5.07
C VAL A 761 14.53 4.61 4.18
N VAL A 762 15.52 5.46 4.47
CA VAL A 762 15.79 6.68 3.69
C VAL A 762 16.13 6.40 2.23
N VAL A 763 16.70 5.22 1.94
CA VAL A 763 17.00 4.76 0.58
C VAL A 763 15.73 4.69 -0.28
N LEU A 764 14.58 4.39 0.33
CA LEU A 764 13.29 4.28 -0.35
C LEU A 764 12.74 5.65 -0.80
N SER A 765 13.25 6.74 -0.23
CA SER A 765 12.84 8.11 -0.61
C SER A 765 13.17 8.49 -2.05
N VAL A 766 14.21 7.87 -2.62
CA VAL A 766 14.69 8.10 -4.00
C VAL A 766 14.10 7.11 -5.00
N SER A 767 13.21 6.21 -4.56
CA SER A 767 12.57 5.25 -5.45
C SER A 767 11.60 5.93 -6.42
N GLY A 768 11.60 5.50 -7.68
CA GLY A 768 10.62 5.92 -8.69
C GLY A 768 9.22 5.32 -8.49
N SER A 769 8.99 4.52 -7.42
CA SER A 769 7.70 3.93 -7.12
C SER A 769 6.98 4.67 -5.99
N TYR A 770 5.71 5.00 -6.21
CA TYR A 770 4.84 5.60 -5.21
C TYR A 770 4.73 4.73 -3.95
N ILE A 771 4.64 3.41 -4.09
CA ILE A 771 4.53 2.44 -2.98
C ILE A 771 5.69 2.63 -2.01
N PHE A 772 6.94 2.62 -2.50
CA PHE A 772 8.12 2.75 -1.67
C PHE A 772 8.29 4.16 -1.09
N ARG A 773 7.96 5.21 -1.85
CA ARG A 773 8.01 6.60 -1.33
C ARG A 773 6.97 6.84 -0.24
N THR A 774 5.75 6.33 -0.41
CA THR A 774 4.69 6.41 0.60
C THR A 774 5.08 5.65 1.86
N PHE A 775 5.63 4.44 1.70
CA PHE A 775 6.19 3.67 2.80
C PHE A 775 7.25 4.48 3.58
N PHE A 776 8.23 5.05 2.86
CA PHE A 776 9.25 5.90 3.50
C PHE A 776 8.64 7.07 4.27
N LYS A 777 7.74 7.85 3.64
CA LYS A 777 7.12 9.03 4.26
C LYS A 777 6.43 8.68 5.57
N ILE A 778 5.61 7.63 5.56
CA ILE A 778 4.82 7.24 6.74
C ILE A 778 5.73 6.65 7.83
N VAL A 779 6.63 5.73 7.50
CA VAL A 779 7.55 5.14 8.49
C VAL A 779 8.46 6.21 9.11
N PHE A 780 8.95 7.15 8.31
CA PHE A 780 9.74 8.28 8.83
C PHE A 780 8.93 9.11 9.85
N LEU A 781 7.67 9.45 9.55
CA LEU A 781 6.79 10.18 10.47
C LEU A 781 6.54 9.39 11.76
N VAL A 782 6.29 8.08 11.65
CA VAL A 782 6.08 7.21 12.82
C VAL A 782 7.26 7.22 13.75
N ILE A 783 8.47 7.03 13.19
CA ILE A 783 9.71 6.98 13.99
C ILE A 783 9.97 8.33 14.65
N VAL A 784 9.82 9.42 13.90
CA VAL A 784 10.03 10.78 14.44
C VAL A 784 9.02 11.09 15.56
N PHE A 785 7.73 10.86 15.32
CA PHE A 785 6.71 11.12 16.34
C PHE A 785 6.80 10.14 17.50
N GLY A 786 7.06 8.85 17.23
CA GLY A 786 7.30 7.85 18.28
C GLY A 786 8.49 8.22 19.17
N LEU A 787 9.58 8.66 18.58
CA LEU A 787 10.77 9.14 19.30
C LEU A 787 10.45 10.37 20.17
N PHE A 788 9.74 11.36 19.61
CA PHE A 788 9.29 12.53 20.39
C PHE A 788 8.37 12.13 21.54
N HIS A 789 7.43 11.21 21.34
CA HIS A 789 6.57 10.71 22.40
C HIS A 789 7.39 9.95 23.46
N GLY A 790 8.23 9.01 23.06
CA GLY A 790 9.03 8.20 23.98
C GLY A 790 10.02 9.03 24.79
N LEU A 791 10.78 9.91 24.17
CA LEU A 791 11.82 10.66 24.86
C LEU A 791 11.37 11.98 25.49
N THR A 792 10.28 12.60 25.02
CA THR A 792 9.89 13.95 25.46
C THR A 792 8.53 13.97 26.14
N PHE A 793 7.45 13.57 25.45
CA PHE A 793 6.10 13.75 25.96
C PHE A 793 5.75 12.79 27.10
N ILE A 794 6.02 11.49 26.93
CA ILE A 794 5.71 10.45 27.92
C ILE A 794 6.44 10.68 29.24
N PRO A 795 7.77 10.91 29.26
CA PRO A 795 8.47 11.20 30.53
C PRO A 795 7.85 12.39 31.27
N VAL A 796 7.48 13.46 30.56
CA VAL A 796 6.84 14.64 31.17
C VAL A 796 5.46 14.28 31.73
N PHE A 797 4.63 13.58 30.98
CA PHE A 797 3.29 13.18 31.44
C PHE A 797 3.34 12.23 32.65
N LEU A 798 4.24 11.25 32.65
CA LEU A 798 4.43 10.33 33.73
C LEU A 798 4.87 11.06 35.04
N THR A 799 5.69 12.11 34.93
CA THR A 799 6.07 12.91 36.12
C THR A 799 4.92 13.72 36.69
N LEU A 800 3.93 14.08 35.91
CA LEU A 800 2.76 14.85 36.34
C LEU A 800 1.67 13.94 36.91
N PHE A 801 1.33 12.88 36.22
CA PHE A 801 0.28 11.95 36.63
C PHE A 801 0.77 10.93 37.67
N GLY A 802 2.04 10.52 37.64
CA GLY A 802 2.65 9.62 38.61
C GLY A 802 2.76 10.24 40.04
N ALA A 803 2.77 11.58 40.15
CA ALA A 803 2.68 12.29 41.42
C ALA A 803 1.29 12.15 42.10
N CYS A 804 0.22 11.98 41.31
CA CYS A 804 -1.14 11.77 41.84
C CYS A 804 -1.35 10.37 42.44
N SER A 805 -0.59 9.35 41.99
CA SER A 805 -0.73 7.98 42.53
C SER A 805 -0.16 7.80 43.94
N LYS A 806 0.70 8.69 44.42
CA LYS A 806 1.29 8.64 45.77
C LYS A 806 0.44 9.27 46.87
N SER A 807 -0.65 9.93 46.53
CA SER A 807 -1.57 10.57 47.52
C SER A 807 -2.69 9.63 48.00
N ARG A 808 -2.56 8.32 47.80
CA ARG A 808 -3.54 7.36 48.32
C ARG A 808 -2.89 6.18 49.06
#